data_a99457350cd80424b690e369d1979986
#
_entry.id   a99457350cd80424b690e369d1979986
#
_cell.length_a   1.000
_cell.length_b   1.000
_cell.length_c   1.000
_cell.angle_alpha   90.00
_cell.angle_beta   90.00
_cell.angle_gamma   90.00
#
_symmetry.space_group_name_H-M   'P 1'
#
loop_
_entity.id
_entity.type
_entity.pdbx_description
1 polymer ?
#
loop_
_entity_poly.entity_id
_entity_poly.type
_entity_poly.pdbx_seq_one_letter_code
_entity_poly.pdbx_strand_id
1 'polypeptide(L)'
;MVTGHVIREGYAHAAGPRSIRRTIDVESEGIESDGNAVPVRAGVRISLYEKVEDSAGTLEEQAGDGAAGSAVAPSFFRYGARLLIRAKLHPPRNFRNPGAFDYEGYLRDNGISMLASAEMNDVEPLGGFCGSRIAMWRARVHASIIRKIHELWPAPQAALMDAMVLGEESFLRNATRTEFQRSGTYHLLVVSGMNLSILAFAIFWALRNLRFDPAAASVLTVVLSFAYAFVVGVGPPVWRAALMLAMYMGARLLYRERNMLNAIGAAAIGVLIIDPEALFGASFQLTFLAVFIIAGIGEPLLERSTQPYARGLRLLESTTYDLHVAPQAAQLRLDLRLIGQRLSTLIGARLARFLPRCVARVTIAVGELVFVSTLLQAGLAILMAYHFHRATTMGVPANFGVIPLTQVLMPAAAAAVALGYVSVTLAKPAAWISGLALDGITGTVHWLGGAQRVGASIADLRVAMPSTVTIVVAIGALAFAMMAARRSRALALASLTLLAGMATWIAFVPAHAHIRPGVMEMTTIDVGQGDSILLVTPEGRSLLVDAGGLPQWMHSDFDIGEEVVSSYLWNRGFDHLDTVAITHPHADHLGGMPAVIANFHPRELWISIDKPTGELAPIVAQAERAGMEVFVKKEGEAFDYGGAHFRMLAPGRDQMTGSMRPNDDCLVFTAAFGGTTALLEGDAEKAVERRVVGEHPEAMLLKVAHHGSATSTSKDLLAAVRPRYAVISVGVRNVYGHPRREVLDRLEHNGVTTYRTDEEGAISFYLDGKSVTPSVALIQ
;
A
#
# COMPACT_ATOMS: atom_id res chain seq x y z
N MET A 1 27.12 19.17 8.94
CA MET A 1 27.51 17.78 9.29
C MET A 1 26.59 17.27 10.39
N VAL A 2 26.24 15.98 10.37
CA VAL A 2 25.41 15.33 11.40
C VAL A 2 26.26 14.30 12.13
N THR A 3 26.44 14.48 13.44
CA THR A 3 27.03 13.47 14.31
C THR A 3 25.91 12.71 15.00
N GLY A 4 25.92 11.41 14.96
CA GLY A 4 24.87 10.60 15.58
C GLY A 4 25.19 9.12 15.61
N HIS A 5 24.25 8.32 16.07
CA HIS A 5 24.42 6.87 16.10
C HIS A 5 23.24 6.16 15.41
N VAL A 6 23.52 5.02 14.82
CA VAL A 6 22.53 4.22 14.08
C VAL A 6 21.51 3.62 15.05
N ILE A 7 20.22 3.90 14.82
CA ILE A 7 19.09 3.32 15.58
C ILE A 7 18.36 2.23 14.80
N ARG A 8 18.43 2.27 13.45
CA ARG A 8 17.92 1.22 12.58
C ARG A 8 18.92 0.96 11.46
N GLU A 9 19.35 -0.29 11.37
CA GLU A 9 20.21 -0.78 10.30
C GLU A 9 19.44 -0.78 8.97
N GLY A 10 20.09 -0.37 7.90
CA GLY A 10 19.51 -0.39 6.54
C GLY A 10 20.12 -1.47 5.70
N TYR A 11 19.30 -2.10 4.88
CA TYR A 11 19.76 -3.03 3.86
C TYR A 11 19.98 -2.32 2.53
N ALA A 12 20.86 -2.89 1.71
CA ALA A 12 21.18 -2.35 0.39
C ALA A 12 20.13 -2.79 -0.63
N HIS A 13 19.66 -1.84 -1.45
CA HIS A 13 18.75 -2.08 -2.57
C HIS A 13 19.35 -1.53 -3.85
N ALA A 14 19.08 -2.17 -4.99
CA ALA A 14 19.36 -1.56 -6.28
C ALA A 14 18.51 -0.31 -6.46
N ALA A 15 19.16 0.83 -6.63
CA ALA A 15 18.48 2.13 -6.87
C ALA A 15 18.57 2.56 -8.34
N GLY A 16 19.02 1.66 -9.22
CA GLY A 16 19.19 1.83 -10.65
C GLY A 16 20.22 0.88 -11.21
N PRO A 17 20.47 0.88 -12.53
CA PRO A 17 21.39 -0.07 -13.17
C PRO A 17 22.82 -0.04 -12.63
N ARG A 18 23.23 1.07 -12.01
CA ARG A 18 24.60 1.30 -11.53
C ARG A 18 24.65 1.99 -10.17
N SER A 19 23.58 1.92 -9.38
CA SER A 19 23.55 2.54 -8.06
C SER A 19 22.87 1.66 -7.03
N ILE A 20 23.46 1.62 -5.83
CA ILE A 20 22.90 0.95 -4.65
C ILE A 20 22.46 2.03 -3.69
N ARG A 21 21.24 1.89 -3.15
CA ARG A 21 20.70 2.73 -2.08
C ARG A 21 20.63 1.95 -0.78
N ARG A 22 21.05 2.58 0.30
CA ARG A 22 20.90 2.09 1.67
C ARG A 22 20.19 3.14 2.50
N THR A 23 19.11 2.81 3.18
CA THR A 23 18.39 3.74 4.07
C THR A 23 18.67 3.36 5.52
N ILE A 24 19.27 4.26 6.30
CA ILE A 24 19.54 4.09 7.73
C ILE A 24 18.78 5.15 8.53
N ASP A 25 18.37 4.80 9.76
CA ASP A 25 17.83 5.78 10.69
C ASP A 25 18.89 6.04 11.76
N VAL A 26 19.20 7.31 11.99
CA VAL A 26 20.24 7.80 12.90
C VAL A 26 19.60 8.72 13.93
N GLU A 27 19.91 8.54 15.21
CA GLU A 27 19.62 9.53 16.23
C GLU A 27 20.80 10.51 16.32
N SER A 28 20.54 11.79 16.01
CA SER A 28 21.60 12.82 16.06
C SER A 28 22.02 13.11 17.50
N GLU A 29 23.30 13.34 17.71
CA GLU A 29 23.91 13.83 18.95
C GLU A 29 24.25 15.32 18.82
N GLY A 30 24.52 15.77 17.61
CA GLY A 30 24.80 17.15 17.27
C GLY A 30 24.73 17.40 15.77
N ILE A 31 24.42 18.64 15.42
CA ILE A 31 24.38 19.11 14.04
C ILE A 31 25.31 20.32 13.94
N GLU A 32 26.23 20.30 12.98
CA GLU A 32 27.11 21.40 12.66
C GLU A 32 26.73 22.02 11.32
N SER A 33 26.42 23.30 11.31
CA SER A 33 26.17 24.11 10.11
C SER A 33 26.96 25.39 10.19
N ASP A 34 27.67 25.74 9.12
CA ASP A 34 28.45 26.97 8.99
C ASP A 34 29.44 27.20 10.15
N GLY A 35 30.06 26.11 10.64
CA GLY A 35 31.02 26.13 11.74
C GLY A 35 30.40 26.23 13.14
N ASN A 36 29.08 26.28 13.26
CA ASN A 36 28.39 26.26 14.54
C ASN A 36 27.85 24.86 14.83
N ALA A 37 28.38 24.22 15.87
CA ALA A 37 27.90 22.94 16.35
C ALA A 37 26.85 23.12 17.45
N VAL A 38 25.65 22.56 17.23
CA VAL A 38 24.56 22.62 18.18
C VAL A 38 24.21 21.19 18.58
N PRO A 39 24.17 20.87 19.88
CA PRO A 39 23.68 19.56 20.34
C PRO A 39 22.18 19.47 20.09
N VAL A 40 21.77 18.59 19.19
CA VAL A 40 20.37 18.37 18.81
C VAL A 40 20.11 16.86 18.78
N ARG A 41 19.13 16.43 19.55
CA ARG A 41 18.69 15.03 19.58
C ARG A 41 17.42 14.89 18.74
N ALA A 42 17.55 14.28 17.55
CA ALA A 42 16.46 14.09 16.62
C ALA A 42 16.69 12.82 15.78
N GLY A 43 15.63 12.13 15.41
CA GLY A 43 15.72 11.03 14.45
C GLY A 43 15.88 11.57 13.03
N VAL A 44 16.88 11.09 12.34
CA VAL A 44 17.17 11.45 10.94
C VAL A 44 17.19 10.18 10.09
N ARG A 45 16.35 10.13 9.06
CA ARG A 45 16.41 9.07 8.06
C ARG A 45 17.31 9.49 6.92
N ILE A 46 18.34 8.70 6.66
CA ILE A 46 19.40 9.02 5.70
C ILE A 46 19.41 7.98 4.59
N SER A 47 19.22 8.43 3.34
CA SER A 47 19.42 7.63 2.15
C SER A 47 20.85 7.79 1.66
N LEU A 48 21.62 6.70 1.71
CA LEU A 48 23.00 6.63 1.26
C LEU A 48 23.05 6.02 -0.13
N TYR A 49 23.76 6.66 -1.03
CA TYR A 49 23.92 6.22 -2.42
C TYR A 49 25.38 5.80 -2.68
N GLU A 50 25.54 4.67 -3.32
CA GLU A 50 26.83 4.14 -3.75
C GLU A 50 26.78 3.86 -5.24
N LYS A 51 27.77 4.41 -5.99
CA LYS A 51 27.92 4.12 -7.41
C LYS A 51 28.72 2.82 -7.55
N VAL A 52 28.22 1.91 -8.37
CA VAL A 52 28.93 0.65 -8.71
C VAL A 52 29.76 0.88 -9.96
N GLU A 53 31.09 0.82 -9.82
CA GLU A 53 32.01 0.89 -10.97
C GLU A 53 31.92 -0.37 -11.84
N ASP A 54 32.14 -0.21 -13.16
CA ASP A 54 32.02 -1.24 -14.19
C ASP A 54 33.00 -2.42 -13.99
N SER A 55 32.63 -3.38 -13.17
CA SER A 55 33.26 -4.68 -13.19
C SER A 55 32.21 -5.78 -13.38
N ALA A 56 32.02 -6.14 -14.65
CA ALA A 56 31.37 -7.37 -15.15
C ALA A 56 29.93 -7.67 -14.69
N GLY A 57 28.97 -7.42 -15.57
CA GLY A 57 27.58 -7.91 -15.51
C GLY A 57 26.58 -6.87 -15.02
N THR A 58 25.41 -6.83 -15.65
CA THR A 58 24.31 -5.96 -15.20
C THR A 58 23.87 -6.36 -13.80
N LEU A 59 23.64 -5.38 -12.91
CA LEU A 59 23.19 -5.61 -11.53
C LEU A 59 21.88 -6.43 -11.44
N GLU A 60 21.09 -6.48 -12.51
CA GLU A 60 19.91 -7.35 -12.61
C GLU A 60 20.27 -8.86 -12.64
N GLU A 61 21.38 -9.25 -13.27
CA GLU A 61 21.88 -10.62 -13.24
C GLU A 61 22.56 -10.97 -11.91
N GLN A 62 23.23 -9.98 -11.27
CA GLN A 62 23.87 -10.17 -9.96
C GLN A 62 22.84 -10.14 -8.79
N ALA A 63 21.74 -9.42 -8.92
CA ALA A 63 20.63 -9.49 -7.97
C ALA A 63 19.85 -10.81 -8.04
N GLY A 64 19.97 -11.56 -9.14
CA GLY A 64 19.35 -12.88 -9.29
C GLY A 64 20.10 -14.01 -8.58
N ASP A 65 21.43 -14.00 -8.55
CA ASP A 65 22.20 -15.20 -8.13
C ASP A 65 23.27 -14.96 -7.04
N GLY A 66 23.61 -13.72 -6.68
CA GLY A 66 24.79 -13.48 -5.82
C GLY A 66 24.69 -12.41 -4.74
N ALA A 67 23.65 -11.58 -4.73
CA ALA A 67 23.54 -10.44 -3.78
C ALA A 67 23.28 -10.87 -2.31
N ALA A 68 22.98 -12.12 -2.05
CA ALA A 68 22.82 -12.67 -0.70
C ALA A 68 24.10 -12.58 0.15
N GLY A 69 25.27 -12.50 -0.46
CA GLY A 69 26.55 -12.33 0.24
C GLY A 69 26.79 -10.90 0.77
N SER A 70 26.11 -9.90 0.19
CA SER A 70 26.25 -8.47 0.58
C SER A 70 25.10 -7.96 1.47
N ALA A 71 24.17 -8.83 1.87
CA ALA A 71 23.01 -8.47 2.70
C ALA A 71 23.39 -8.01 4.12
N VAL A 72 24.59 -8.33 4.59
CA VAL A 72 25.06 -7.90 5.91
C VAL A 72 25.59 -6.47 5.80
N ALA A 73 24.92 -5.55 6.52
CA ALA A 73 25.43 -4.19 6.64
C ALA A 73 26.89 -4.18 7.08
N PRO A 74 27.75 -3.32 6.47
CA PRO A 74 29.09 -3.08 6.97
C PRO A 74 29.07 -2.84 8.47
N SER A 75 30.11 -3.23 9.19
CA SER A 75 30.13 -3.20 10.66
C SER A 75 29.84 -1.83 11.27
N PHE A 76 30.09 -0.76 10.52
CA PHE A 76 29.88 0.62 10.93
C PHE A 76 28.43 1.13 10.72
N PHE A 77 27.54 0.35 10.09
CA PHE A 77 26.09 0.65 10.02
C PHE A 77 25.26 -0.16 11.03
N ARG A 78 25.92 -0.87 11.94
CA ARG A 78 25.19 -1.63 12.96
C ARG A 78 24.62 -0.71 14.03
N TYR A 79 23.53 -1.17 14.66
CA TYR A 79 22.91 -0.44 15.76
C TYR A 79 23.95 0.06 16.80
N GLY A 80 23.86 1.34 17.13
CA GLY A 80 24.73 2.01 18.11
C GLY A 80 26.09 2.42 17.57
N ALA A 81 26.43 2.13 16.32
CA ALA A 81 27.63 2.66 15.69
C ALA A 81 27.49 4.17 15.49
N ARG A 82 28.56 4.91 15.87
CA ARG A 82 28.58 6.37 15.75
C ARG A 82 29.13 6.78 14.40
N LEU A 83 28.47 7.73 13.76
CA LEU A 83 28.79 8.20 12.42
C LEU A 83 28.86 9.74 12.40
N LEU A 84 29.77 10.26 11.60
CA LEU A 84 29.75 11.63 11.13
C LEU A 84 29.33 11.62 9.66
N ILE A 85 28.26 12.34 9.33
CA ILE A 85 27.66 12.30 7.99
C ILE A 85 27.52 13.72 7.47
N ARG A 86 28.09 13.94 6.28
CA ARG A 86 27.90 15.20 5.54
C ARG A 86 26.65 15.08 4.68
N ALA A 87 25.54 15.68 5.10
CA ALA A 87 24.27 15.57 4.40
C ALA A 87 23.46 16.86 4.46
N LYS A 88 22.61 17.07 3.46
CA LYS A 88 21.64 18.16 3.46
C LYS A 88 20.36 17.68 4.13
N LEU A 89 20.07 18.27 5.30
CA LEU A 89 18.85 17.95 6.06
C LEU A 89 17.65 18.71 5.49
N HIS A 90 16.52 18.05 5.45
CA HIS A 90 15.24 18.66 5.15
C HIS A 90 14.11 18.01 5.96
N PRO A 91 13.08 18.77 6.38
CA PRO A 91 11.91 18.17 7.02
C PRO A 91 11.18 17.27 6.01
N PRO A 92 10.53 16.20 6.49
CA PRO A 92 9.58 15.45 5.68
C PRO A 92 8.44 16.35 5.24
N ARG A 93 7.74 15.97 4.19
CA ARG A 93 6.60 16.71 3.66
C ARG A 93 5.55 15.75 3.13
N ASN A 94 4.29 16.09 3.39
CA ASN A 94 3.13 15.48 2.75
C ASN A 94 2.87 16.09 1.39
N PHE A 95 2.33 15.32 0.46
CA PHE A 95 1.56 15.86 -0.65
C PHE A 95 0.26 16.44 -0.07
N ARG A 96 0.04 17.74 -0.28
CA ARG A 96 -1.06 18.47 0.34
C ARG A 96 -2.33 18.35 -0.49
N ASN A 97 -2.77 17.10 -0.72
CA ASN A 97 -4.00 16.78 -1.42
C ASN A 97 -4.99 16.09 -0.47
N PRO A 98 -6.29 16.34 -0.61
CA PRO A 98 -7.29 15.50 0.05
C PRO A 98 -7.09 14.02 -0.27
N GLY A 99 -7.09 13.16 0.75
CA GLY A 99 -6.86 11.72 0.59
C GLY A 99 -5.41 11.29 0.46
N ALA A 100 -4.43 12.22 0.49
CA ALA A 100 -3.02 11.88 0.47
C ALA A 100 -2.58 11.18 1.77
N PHE A 101 -1.58 10.30 1.64
CA PHE A 101 -0.98 9.63 2.80
C PHE A 101 -0.22 10.61 3.69
N ASP A 102 -0.46 10.57 5.00
CA ASP A 102 0.26 11.38 5.99
C ASP A 102 1.65 10.79 6.27
N TYR A 103 2.60 11.13 5.39
CA TYR A 103 3.99 10.68 5.50
C TYR A 103 4.73 11.34 6.67
N GLU A 104 4.41 12.61 6.98
CA GLU A 104 4.98 13.33 8.13
C GLU A 104 4.58 12.66 9.45
N GLY A 105 3.28 12.37 9.62
CA GLY A 105 2.76 11.63 10.78
C GLY A 105 3.41 10.25 10.89
N TYR A 106 3.46 9.50 9.79
CA TYR A 106 4.11 8.19 9.76
C TYR A 106 5.58 8.24 10.20
N LEU A 107 6.34 9.22 9.76
CA LEU A 107 7.75 9.38 10.17
C LEU A 107 7.87 9.81 11.63
N ARG A 108 7.02 10.73 12.07
CA ARG A 108 6.96 11.17 13.48
C ARG A 108 6.69 9.99 14.41
N ASP A 109 5.76 9.12 14.07
CA ASP A 109 5.45 7.90 14.85
C ASP A 109 6.62 6.92 14.90
N ASN A 110 7.49 6.94 13.90
CA ASN A 110 8.74 6.20 13.88
C ASN A 110 9.92 6.96 14.51
N GLY A 111 9.67 8.12 15.11
CA GLY A 111 10.69 8.94 15.75
C GLY A 111 11.62 9.68 14.79
N ILE A 112 11.23 9.82 13.52
CA ILE A 112 12.01 10.50 12.48
C ILE A 112 11.49 11.91 12.27
N SER A 113 12.32 12.90 12.51
CA SER A 113 11.98 14.32 12.38
C SER A 113 12.56 14.96 11.09
N MET A 114 13.62 14.37 10.54
CA MET A 114 14.33 14.91 9.40
C MET A 114 14.70 13.81 8.39
N LEU A 115 14.79 14.19 7.14
CA LEU A 115 15.28 13.35 6.04
C LEU A 115 16.61 13.91 5.52
N ALA A 116 17.44 13.03 4.99
CA ALA A 116 18.69 13.41 4.35
C ALA A 116 19.08 12.46 3.23
N SER A 117 19.91 12.96 2.31
CA SER A 117 20.59 12.15 1.30
C SER A 117 22.08 12.44 1.35
N ALA A 118 22.90 11.40 1.23
CA ALA A 118 24.36 11.52 1.19
C ALA A 118 24.97 10.45 0.29
N GLU A 119 26.18 10.66 -0.18
CA GLU A 119 26.97 9.60 -0.81
C GLU A 119 27.65 8.74 0.25
N MET A 120 28.00 7.49 -0.07
CA MET A 120 28.70 6.60 0.85
C MET A 120 30.02 7.20 1.33
N ASN A 121 30.71 7.97 0.50
CA ASN A 121 31.98 8.65 0.80
C ASN A 121 31.82 9.83 1.79
N ASP A 122 30.62 10.31 2.01
CA ASP A 122 30.33 11.39 2.97
C ASP A 122 30.06 10.85 4.39
N VAL A 123 30.25 9.55 4.62
CA VAL A 123 30.03 8.88 5.89
C VAL A 123 31.37 8.49 6.51
N GLU A 124 31.67 9.05 7.66
CA GLU A 124 32.86 8.71 8.44
C GLU A 124 32.47 7.94 9.72
N PRO A 125 32.96 6.70 9.92
CA PRO A 125 32.72 5.99 11.17
C PRO A 125 33.49 6.62 12.32
N LEU A 126 32.79 6.92 13.40
CA LEU A 126 33.38 7.41 14.63
C LEU A 126 33.60 6.27 15.63
N GLY A 127 34.59 6.41 16.48
CA GLY A 127 34.81 5.45 17.58
C GLY A 127 33.74 5.51 18.66
N GLY A 128 33.54 4.38 19.37
CA GLY A 128 32.60 4.28 20.49
C GLY A 128 31.25 3.68 20.12
N PHE A 129 30.41 3.50 21.13
CA PHE A 129 29.06 2.95 21.05
C PHE A 129 28.10 3.90 21.76
N CYS A 130 26.99 4.21 21.16
CA CYS A 130 25.89 4.93 21.77
C CYS A 130 24.58 4.17 21.58
N GLY A 131 23.66 4.28 22.53
CA GLY A 131 22.36 3.60 22.48
C GLY A 131 22.17 2.53 23.56
N SER A 132 21.07 1.79 23.47
CA SER A 132 20.68 0.77 24.45
C SER A 132 21.37 -0.58 24.18
N ARG A 133 21.98 -1.17 25.23
CA ARG A 133 22.54 -2.53 25.12
C ARG A 133 21.48 -3.59 24.80
N ILE A 134 20.25 -3.40 25.27
CA ILE A 134 19.13 -4.31 24.98
C ILE A 134 18.74 -4.22 23.50
N ALA A 135 18.64 -3.01 22.95
CA ALA A 135 18.36 -2.81 21.52
C ALA A 135 19.51 -3.33 20.64
N MET A 136 20.76 -3.16 21.05
CA MET A 136 21.91 -3.75 20.37
C MET A 136 21.84 -5.30 20.35
N TRP A 137 21.49 -5.90 21.49
CA TRP A 137 21.32 -7.36 21.56
C TRP A 137 20.18 -7.81 20.61
N ARG A 138 19.03 -7.11 20.62
CA ARG A 138 17.93 -7.35 19.71
C ARG A 138 18.36 -7.29 18.24
N ALA A 139 19.05 -6.20 17.85
CA ALA A 139 19.53 -6.02 16.46
C ALA A 139 20.50 -7.15 16.05
N ARG A 140 21.40 -7.58 16.96
CA ARG A 140 22.30 -8.71 16.70
C ARG A 140 21.57 -10.04 16.51
N VAL A 141 20.55 -10.30 17.34
CA VAL A 141 19.73 -11.53 17.21
C VAL A 141 18.96 -11.49 15.91
N HIS A 142 18.31 -10.36 15.59
CA HIS A 142 17.58 -10.16 14.35
C HIS A 142 18.47 -10.40 13.11
N ALA A 143 19.62 -9.73 13.03
CA ALA A 143 20.58 -9.90 11.94
C ALA A 143 21.16 -11.34 11.88
N SER A 144 21.30 -12.02 13.04
CA SER A 144 21.72 -13.42 13.09
C SER A 144 20.68 -14.36 12.48
N ILE A 145 19.38 -14.10 12.76
CA ILE A 145 18.29 -14.92 12.20
C ILE A 145 18.20 -14.71 10.68
N ILE A 146 18.30 -13.47 10.17
CA ILE A 146 18.33 -13.18 8.73
C ILE A 146 19.46 -13.97 8.08
N ARG A 147 20.68 -13.90 8.59
CA ARG A 147 21.80 -14.69 8.04
C ARG A 147 21.51 -16.18 8.03
N LYS A 148 20.84 -16.70 9.08
CA LYS A 148 20.46 -18.11 9.15
C LYS A 148 19.39 -18.47 8.13
N ILE A 149 18.44 -17.58 7.88
CA ILE A 149 17.43 -17.73 6.81
C ILE A 149 18.13 -17.82 5.45
N HIS A 150 19.01 -16.88 5.14
CA HIS A 150 19.75 -16.87 3.87
C HIS A 150 20.74 -18.04 3.71
N GLU A 151 21.15 -18.70 4.79
CA GLU A 151 21.94 -19.94 4.75
C GLU A 151 21.08 -21.18 4.45
N LEU A 152 19.81 -21.17 4.87
CA LEU A 152 18.91 -22.32 4.81
C LEU A 152 18.04 -22.37 3.55
N TRP A 153 17.71 -21.22 2.95
CA TRP A 153 16.84 -21.13 1.76
C TRP A 153 17.52 -20.34 0.63
N PRO A 154 17.17 -20.66 -0.64
CA PRO A 154 17.59 -19.87 -1.79
C PRO A 154 17.10 -18.42 -1.71
N ALA A 155 17.81 -17.49 -2.35
CA ALA A 155 17.55 -16.04 -2.25
C ALA A 155 16.06 -15.62 -2.42
N PRO A 156 15.31 -16.11 -3.45
CA PRO A 156 13.89 -15.72 -3.58
C PRO A 156 13.01 -16.21 -2.43
N GLN A 157 13.27 -17.43 -1.91
CA GLN A 157 12.54 -17.96 -0.76
C GLN A 157 12.97 -17.27 0.54
N ALA A 158 14.28 -16.96 0.70
CA ALA A 158 14.81 -16.27 1.87
C ALA A 158 14.18 -14.89 2.04
N ALA A 159 14.04 -14.10 0.97
CA ALA A 159 13.39 -12.79 1.00
C ALA A 159 11.94 -12.86 1.51
N LEU A 160 11.17 -13.87 1.09
CA LEU A 160 9.81 -14.09 1.56
C LEU A 160 9.77 -14.62 3.00
N MET A 161 10.72 -15.48 3.39
CA MET A 161 10.87 -15.92 4.77
C MET A 161 11.20 -14.77 5.72
N ASP A 162 12.10 -13.84 5.32
CA ASP A 162 12.42 -12.65 6.09
C ASP A 162 11.16 -11.80 6.32
N ALA A 163 10.37 -11.58 5.27
CA ALA A 163 9.12 -10.83 5.38
C ALA A 163 8.10 -11.52 6.29
N MET A 164 7.83 -12.81 6.07
CA MET A 164 6.77 -13.54 6.78
C MET A 164 7.15 -13.90 8.22
N VAL A 165 8.43 -14.16 8.52
CA VAL A 165 8.90 -14.60 9.83
C VAL A 165 9.41 -13.43 10.68
N LEU A 166 10.11 -12.46 10.09
CA LEU A 166 10.74 -11.35 10.79
C LEU A 166 10.11 -9.98 10.49
N GLY A 167 9.29 -9.87 9.45
CA GLY A 167 8.72 -8.60 8.99
C GLY A 167 9.71 -7.71 8.24
N GLU A 168 10.79 -8.29 7.72
CA GLU A 168 11.78 -7.56 6.94
C GLU A 168 11.46 -7.65 5.44
N GLU A 169 10.87 -6.59 4.91
CA GLU A 169 10.42 -6.53 3.50
C GLU A 169 11.49 -6.00 2.55
N SER A 170 12.64 -5.62 3.06
CA SER A 170 13.70 -4.96 2.29
C SER A 170 14.22 -5.77 1.11
N PHE A 171 14.11 -7.09 1.17
CA PHE A 171 14.56 -7.98 0.09
C PHE A 171 13.46 -8.38 -0.90
N LEU A 172 12.22 -7.88 -0.71
CA LEU A 172 11.10 -8.21 -1.60
C LEU A 172 11.12 -7.36 -2.86
N ARG A 173 10.90 -8.01 -4.00
CA ARG A 173 10.68 -7.31 -5.28
C ARG A 173 9.28 -6.72 -5.34
N ASN A 174 9.14 -5.53 -5.94
CA ASN A 174 7.85 -4.86 -6.11
C ASN A 174 6.82 -5.71 -6.87
N ALA A 175 7.25 -6.45 -7.90
CA ALA A 175 6.37 -7.36 -8.62
C ALA A 175 5.72 -8.39 -7.68
N THR A 176 6.49 -9.00 -6.78
CA THR A 176 5.98 -9.95 -5.79
C THR A 176 5.02 -9.27 -4.81
N ARG A 177 5.35 -8.07 -4.32
CA ARG A 177 4.46 -7.29 -3.45
C ARG A 177 3.12 -7.01 -4.12
N THR A 178 3.14 -6.60 -5.38
CA THR A 178 1.93 -6.33 -6.19
C THR A 178 1.07 -7.58 -6.38
N GLU A 179 1.67 -8.75 -6.64
CA GLU A 179 0.94 -10.03 -6.77
C GLU A 179 0.21 -10.40 -5.46
N PHE A 180 0.87 -10.22 -4.31
CA PHE A 180 0.25 -10.43 -2.99
C PHE A 180 -0.87 -9.43 -2.71
N GLN A 181 -0.74 -8.17 -3.12
CA GLN A 181 -1.80 -7.17 -3.00
C GLN A 181 -3.01 -7.54 -3.86
N ARG A 182 -2.81 -7.90 -5.14
CA ARG A 182 -3.87 -8.27 -6.08
C ARG A 182 -4.61 -9.55 -5.68
N SER A 183 -3.90 -10.53 -5.14
CA SER A 183 -4.52 -11.75 -4.62
C SER A 183 -5.26 -11.55 -3.28
N GLY A 184 -5.16 -10.37 -2.64
CA GLY A 184 -5.74 -10.09 -1.32
C GLY A 184 -5.01 -10.76 -0.15
N THR A 185 -3.77 -11.23 -0.38
CA THR A 185 -2.98 -11.95 0.62
C THR A 185 -1.80 -11.14 1.17
N TYR A 186 -1.75 -9.84 0.88
CA TYR A 186 -0.68 -8.94 1.35
C TYR A 186 -0.46 -8.99 2.87
N HIS A 187 -1.54 -9.19 3.63
CA HIS A 187 -1.49 -9.32 5.09
C HIS A 187 -0.63 -10.49 5.60
N LEU A 188 -0.18 -11.39 4.72
CA LEU A 188 0.73 -12.49 5.04
C LEU A 188 2.21 -12.11 4.90
N LEU A 189 2.53 -11.14 4.05
CA LEU A 189 3.89 -10.62 3.91
C LEU A 189 4.31 -9.84 5.16
N VAL A 190 3.36 -9.16 5.78
CA VAL A 190 3.60 -8.47 7.03
C VAL A 190 3.42 -9.46 8.18
N VAL A 191 4.32 -9.44 9.17
CA VAL A 191 4.14 -10.30 10.36
C VAL A 191 2.82 -9.96 11.04
N SER A 192 1.88 -10.88 10.94
CA SER A 192 0.50 -10.71 11.39
C SER A 192 0.25 -11.38 12.73
N GLY A 193 -0.86 -10.99 13.36
CA GLY A 193 -1.35 -11.70 14.55
C GLY A 193 -1.63 -13.19 14.31
N MET A 194 -1.96 -13.56 13.07
CA MET A 194 -2.16 -14.96 12.68
C MET A 194 -0.84 -15.74 12.75
N ASN A 195 0.27 -15.17 12.26
CA ASN A 195 1.59 -15.81 12.29
C ASN A 195 2.02 -16.09 13.74
N LEU A 196 1.85 -15.10 14.62
CA LEU A 196 2.11 -15.29 16.07
C LEU A 196 1.20 -16.34 16.68
N SER A 197 -0.09 -16.37 16.35
CA SER A 197 -1.04 -17.34 16.88
C SER A 197 -0.72 -18.77 16.46
N ILE A 198 -0.31 -18.98 15.21
CA ILE A 198 0.13 -20.28 14.69
C ILE A 198 1.38 -20.74 15.44
N LEU A 199 2.37 -19.85 15.59
CA LEU A 199 3.60 -20.14 16.32
C LEU A 199 3.32 -20.46 17.79
N ALA A 200 2.49 -19.66 18.47
CA ALA A 200 2.10 -19.87 19.87
C ALA A 200 1.37 -21.21 20.06
N PHE A 201 0.47 -21.57 19.12
CA PHE A 201 -0.19 -22.87 19.14
C PHE A 201 0.83 -24.01 19.00
N ALA A 202 1.75 -23.91 18.08
CA ALA A 202 2.80 -24.91 17.85
C ALA A 202 3.70 -25.07 19.09
N ILE A 203 4.12 -23.95 19.70
CA ILE A 203 4.91 -23.95 20.95
C ILE A 203 4.14 -24.61 22.07
N PHE A 204 2.88 -24.19 22.30
CA PHE A 204 2.04 -24.77 23.33
C PHE A 204 1.83 -26.27 23.14
N TRP A 205 1.55 -26.71 21.91
CA TRP A 205 1.39 -28.11 21.56
C TRP A 205 2.66 -28.91 21.81
N ALA A 206 3.82 -28.38 21.40
CA ALA A 206 5.11 -29.03 21.63
C ALA A 206 5.42 -29.18 23.14
N LEU A 207 5.21 -28.13 23.93
CA LEU A 207 5.40 -28.18 25.39
C LEU A 207 4.49 -29.21 26.06
N ARG A 208 3.21 -29.29 25.58
CA ARG A 208 2.27 -30.32 26.09
C ARG A 208 2.69 -31.74 25.71
N ASN A 209 3.26 -31.93 24.52
CA ASN A 209 3.81 -33.24 24.12
C ASN A 209 5.08 -33.61 24.91
N LEU A 210 5.87 -32.62 25.28
CA LEU A 210 7.00 -32.81 26.21
C LEU A 210 6.59 -32.97 27.67
N ARG A 211 5.27 -33.11 27.93
CA ARG A 211 4.66 -33.34 29.25
C ARG A 211 4.78 -32.20 30.26
N PHE A 212 5.03 -30.96 29.79
CA PHE A 212 4.93 -29.81 30.68
C PHE A 212 3.53 -29.67 31.25
N ASP A 213 3.42 -29.21 32.50
CA ASP A 213 2.13 -28.86 33.11
C ASP A 213 1.38 -27.80 32.27
N PRO A 214 0.02 -27.86 32.19
CA PRO A 214 -0.75 -26.89 31.42
C PRO A 214 -0.52 -25.44 31.78
N ALA A 215 -0.28 -25.12 33.06
CA ALA A 215 0.00 -23.76 33.52
C ALA A 215 1.40 -23.34 33.06
N ALA A 216 2.41 -24.17 33.30
CA ALA A 216 3.78 -23.91 32.86
C ALA A 216 3.86 -23.77 31.33
N ALA A 217 3.18 -24.63 30.56
CA ALA A 217 3.11 -24.53 29.11
C ALA A 217 2.46 -23.20 28.67
N SER A 218 1.39 -22.73 29.35
CA SER A 218 0.73 -21.48 29.03
C SER A 218 1.66 -20.28 29.31
N VAL A 219 2.30 -20.24 30.46
CA VAL A 219 3.24 -19.15 30.83
C VAL A 219 4.41 -19.11 29.85
N LEU A 220 5.03 -20.26 29.58
CA LEU A 220 6.19 -20.33 28.69
C LEU A 220 5.82 -19.94 27.25
N THR A 221 4.62 -20.32 26.77
CA THR A 221 4.12 -19.89 25.46
C THR A 221 3.98 -18.36 25.38
N VAL A 222 3.43 -17.72 26.41
CA VAL A 222 3.32 -16.27 26.50
C VAL A 222 4.69 -15.62 26.49
N VAL A 223 5.61 -16.07 27.31
CA VAL A 223 6.99 -15.54 27.40
C VAL A 223 7.70 -15.64 26.05
N LEU A 224 7.63 -16.80 25.39
CA LEU A 224 8.25 -17.01 24.08
C LEU A 224 7.57 -16.16 22.98
N SER A 225 6.27 -15.93 23.07
CA SER A 225 5.55 -15.06 22.14
C SER A 225 5.96 -13.57 22.29
N PHE A 226 6.15 -13.11 23.52
CA PHE A 226 6.70 -11.76 23.77
C PHE A 226 8.16 -11.65 23.36
N ALA A 227 8.97 -12.70 23.57
CA ALA A 227 10.35 -12.74 23.10
C ALA A 227 10.41 -12.66 21.56
N TYR A 228 9.55 -13.38 20.87
CA TYR A 228 9.42 -13.30 19.41
C TYR A 228 8.99 -11.89 18.97
N ALA A 229 7.94 -11.31 19.57
CA ALA A 229 7.51 -9.95 19.27
C ALA A 229 8.62 -8.92 19.47
N PHE A 230 9.42 -9.09 20.52
CA PHE A 230 10.56 -8.24 20.81
C PHE A 230 11.66 -8.36 19.75
N VAL A 231 12.00 -9.57 19.30
CA VAL A 231 13.03 -9.81 18.27
C VAL A 231 12.59 -9.28 16.92
N VAL A 232 11.34 -9.55 16.50
CA VAL A 232 10.75 -9.01 15.28
C VAL A 232 10.80 -7.48 15.30
N GLY A 233 10.46 -6.86 16.43
CA GLY A 233 10.66 -5.42 16.67
C GLY A 233 9.87 -4.48 15.79
N VAL A 234 9.20 -5.00 14.77
CA VAL A 234 8.49 -4.23 13.76
C VAL A 234 6.99 -4.36 13.97
N GLY A 235 6.38 -3.22 14.22
CA GLY A 235 4.96 -3.00 14.05
C GLY A 235 4.04 -3.38 15.22
N PRO A 236 3.05 -2.51 15.43
CA PRO A 236 1.98 -2.68 16.41
C PRO A 236 1.19 -4.00 16.32
N PRO A 237 0.99 -4.67 15.12
CA PRO A 237 0.19 -5.88 15.01
C PRO A 237 0.69 -7.05 15.85
N VAL A 238 2.00 -7.27 15.91
CA VAL A 238 2.59 -8.41 16.66
C VAL A 238 2.46 -8.23 18.16
N TRP A 239 2.69 -7.00 18.65
CA TRP A 239 2.52 -6.65 20.06
C TRP A 239 1.07 -6.77 20.51
N ARG A 240 0.09 -6.34 19.67
CA ARG A 240 -1.34 -6.52 19.94
C ARG A 240 -1.71 -7.99 20.04
N ALA A 241 -1.22 -8.81 19.12
CA ALA A 241 -1.47 -10.25 19.15
C ALA A 241 -0.84 -10.93 20.36
N ALA A 242 0.39 -10.55 20.76
CA ALA A 242 1.03 -11.06 21.98
C ALA A 242 0.25 -10.68 23.23
N LEU A 243 -0.25 -9.45 23.32
CA LEU A 243 -1.09 -8.99 24.42
C LEU A 243 -2.43 -9.75 24.48
N MET A 244 -3.12 -9.92 23.36
CA MET A 244 -4.37 -10.70 23.27
C MET A 244 -4.13 -12.15 23.71
N LEU A 245 -3.03 -12.76 23.26
CA LEU A 245 -2.65 -14.11 23.65
C LEU A 245 -2.39 -14.20 25.16
N ALA A 246 -1.66 -13.24 25.73
CA ALA A 246 -1.39 -13.19 27.17
C ALA A 246 -2.67 -13.08 28.00
N MET A 247 -3.62 -12.25 27.56
CA MET A 247 -4.93 -12.11 28.22
C MET A 247 -5.75 -13.39 28.11
N TYR A 248 -5.78 -14.04 26.94
CA TYR A 248 -6.47 -15.31 26.73
C TYR A 248 -5.88 -16.42 27.62
N MET A 249 -4.55 -16.56 27.63
CA MET A 249 -3.87 -17.55 28.46
C MET A 249 -3.99 -17.25 29.96
N GLY A 250 -3.96 -15.96 30.33
CA GLY A 250 -4.17 -15.51 31.71
C GLY A 250 -5.60 -15.81 32.19
N ALA A 251 -6.63 -15.54 31.41
CA ALA A 251 -8.01 -15.90 31.73
C ALA A 251 -8.15 -17.42 31.92
N ARG A 252 -7.46 -18.21 31.09
CA ARG A 252 -7.42 -19.65 31.21
C ARG A 252 -6.78 -20.11 32.54
N LEU A 253 -5.68 -19.49 32.97
CA LEU A 253 -4.98 -19.80 34.21
C LEU A 253 -5.79 -19.41 35.45
N LEU A 254 -6.57 -18.32 35.33
CA LEU A 254 -7.43 -17.84 36.42
C LEU A 254 -8.80 -18.53 36.47
N TYR A 255 -9.00 -19.60 35.69
CA TYR A 255 -10.27 -20.33 35.59
C TYR A 255 -11.49 -19.43 35.33
N ARG A 256 -11.27 -18.26 34.67
CA ARG A 256 -12.34 -17.34 34.28
C ARG A 256 -13.00 -17.81 32.99
N GLU A 257 -14.25 -17.44 32.81
CA GLU A 257 -14.97 -17.67 31.55
C GLU A 257 -14.21 -16.98 30.40
N ARG A 258 -14.00 -17.72 29.32
CA ARG A 258 -13.26 -17.28 28.16
C ARG A 258 -14.16 -16.42 27.28
N ASN A 259 -14.41 -15.20 27.71
CA ASN A 259 -15.13 -14.24 26.87
C ASN A 259 -14.12 -13.52 25.98
N MET A 260 -14.06 -13.95 24.72
CA MET A 260 -13.13 -13.43 23.73
C MET A 260 -13.33 -11.93 23.50
N LEU A 261 -14.59 -11.44 23.51
CA LEU A 261 -14.89 -10.02 23.35
C LEU A 261 -14.34 -9.16 24.48
N ASN A 262 -14.39 -9.64 25.74
CA ASN A 262 -13.81 -8.92 26.86
C ASN A 262 -12.29 -8.86 26.78
N ALA A 263 -11.63 -9.94 26.32
CA ALA A 263 -10.18 -9.96 26.12
C ALA A 263 -9.76 -8.97 25.02
N ILE A 264 -10.52 -8.93 23.92
CA ILE A 264 -10.28 -7.97 22.83
C ILE A 264 -10.47 -6.54 23.32
N GLY A 265 -11.57 -6.25 24.03
CA GLY A 265 -11.85 -4.92 24.59
C GLY A 265 -10.75 -4.44 25.54
N ALA A 266 -10.30 -5.31 26.42
CA ALA A 266 -9.21 -4.98 27.35
C ALA A 266 -7.86 -4.79 26.62
N ALA A 267 -7.58 -5.59 25.57
CA ALA A 267 -6.39 -5.35 24.73
C ALA A 267 -6.48 -4.03 23.97
N ALA A 268 -7.67 -3.66 23.43
CA ALA A 268 -7.88 -2.38 22.79
C ALA A 268 -7.61 -1.21 23.73
N ILE A 269 -8.18 -1.25 24.93
CA ILE A 269 -7.95 -0.23 25.96
C ILE A 269 -6.47 -0.15 26.32
N GLY A 270 -5.79 -1.30 26.50
CA GLY A 270 -4.36 -1.32 26.81
C GLY A 270 -3.49 -0.68 25.73
N VAL A 271 -3.81 -0.87 24.45
CA VAL A 271 -3.12 -0.21 23.34
C VAL A 271 -3.42 1.29 23.33
N LEU A 272 -4.67 1.71 23.49
CA LEU A 272 -5.09 3.11 23.43
C LEU A 272 -4.61 3.95 24.64
N ILE A 273 -4.32 3.32 25.77
CA ILE A 273 -3.66 4.02 26.90
C ILE A 273 -2.23 4.40 26.54
N ILE A 274 -1.53 3.54 25.76
CA ILE A 274 -0.12 3.76 25.38
C ILE A 274 -0.06 4.69 24.15
N ASP A 275 -0.95 4.48 23.19
CA ASP A 275 -0.99 5.18 21.90
C ASP A 275 -2.45 5.46 21.52
N PRO A 276 -3.01 6.63 21.93
CA PRO A 276 -4.38 7.02 21.58
C PRO A 276 -4.59 7.24 20.07
N GLU A 277 -3.56 7.69 19.35
CA GLU A 277 -3.63 7.97 17.91
C GLU A 277 -3.81 6.69 17.08
N ALA A 278 -3.40 5.53 17.62
CA ALA A 278 -3.59 4.23 16.98
C ALA A 278 -5.05 3.95 16.57
N LEU A 279 -6.04 4.56 17.27
CA LEU A 279 -7.46 4.42 16.95
C LEU A 279 -7.80 4.79 15.50
N PHE A 280 -7.12 5.79 14.96
CA PHE A 280 -7.34 6.29 13.61
C PHE A 280 -6.52 5.52 12.56
N GLY A 281 -5.55 4.72 12.99
CA GLY A 281 -4.68 3.94 12.11
C GLY A 281 -5.39 2.72 11.51
N ALA A 282 -5.25 2.53 10.19
CA ALA A 282 -5.81 1.38 9.46
C ALA A 282 -5.45 0.04 10.11
N SER A 283 -4.22 -0.11 10.58
CA SER A 283 -3.72 -1.34 11.20
C SER A 283 -4.47 -1.70 12.50
N PHE A 284 -4.81 -0.72 13.33
CA PHE A 284 -5.59 -0.93 14.54
C PHE A 284 -7.03 -1.31 14.16
N GLN A 285 -7.68 -0.51 13.33
CA GLN A 285 -9.07 -0.70 12.93
C GLN A 285 -9.29 -2.07 12.29
N LEU A 286 -8.46 -2.45 11.32
CA LEU A 286 -8.57 -3.76 10.65
C LEU A 286 -8.34 -4.93 11.60
N THR A 287 -7.33 -4.85 12.49
CA THR A 287 -7.03 -5.93 13.43
C THR A 287 -8.19 -6.15 14.39
N PHE A 288 -8.64 -5.09 15.07
CA PHE A 288 -9.71 -5.21 16.06
C PHE A 288 -11.05 -5.56 15.42
N LEU A 289 -11.40 -4.95 14.28
CA LEU A 289 -12.62 -5.26 13.56
C LEU A 289 -12.63 -6.73 13.09
N ALA A 290 -11.55 -7.26 12.54
CA ALA A 290 -11.46 -8.65 12.15
C ALA A 290 -11.73 -9.61 13.33
N VAL A 291 -11.11 -9.35 14.48
CA VAL A 291 -11.31 -10.19 15.66
C VAL A 291 -12.72 -10.01 16.24
N PHE A 292 -13.29 -8.80 16.21
CA PHE A 292 -14.70 -8.56 16.59
C PHE A 292 -15.66 -9.30 15.68
N ILE A 293 -15.45 -9.34 14.37
CA ILE A 293 -16.28 -10.09 13.41
C ILE A 293 -16.22 -11.58 13.72
N ILE A 294 -15.01 -12.12 13.93
CA ILE A 294 -14.85 -13.54 14.27
C ILE A 294 -15.55 -13.88 15.58
N ALA A 295 -15.29 -13.13 16.65
CA ALA A 295 -15.83 -13.39 17.98
C ALA A 295 -17.33 -13.04 18.12
N GLY A 296 -17.79 -12.01 17.41
CA GLY A 296 -19.17 -11.52 17.50
C GLY A 296 -20.14 -12.21 16.58
N ILE A 297 -19.67 -12.66 15.40
CA ILE A 297 -20.52 -13.28 14.37
C ILE A 297 -20.05 -14.69 14.07
N GLY A 298 -18.77 -14.89 13.75
CA GLY A 298 -18.21 -16.15 13.29
C GLY A 298 -18.36 -17.25 14.33
N GLU A 299 -17.84 -17.07 15.55
CA GLU A 299 -17.87 -18.05 16.63
C GLU A 299 -19.30 -18.48 17.00
N PRO A 300 -20.26 -17.56 17.28
CA PRO A 300 -21.64 -17.95 17.59
C PRO A 300 -22.35 -18.74 16.49
N LEU A 301 -22.04 -18.45 15.21
CA LEU A 301 -22.62 -19.18 14.08
C LEU A 301 -21.99 -20.55 13.91
N LEU A 302 -20.68 -20.67 14.03
CA LEU A 302 -19.97 -21.96 13.97
C LEU A 302 -20.36 -22.88 15.13
N GLU A 303 -20.51 -22.34 16.33
CA GLU A 303 -20.98 -23.12 17.49
C GLU A 303 -22.36 -23.72 17.29
N ARG A 304 -23.23 -23.06 16.53
CA ARG A 304 -24.61 -23.53 16.25
C ARG A 304 -24.71 -24.35 14.97
N SER A 305 -23.69 -24.36 14.10
CA SER A 305 -23.74 -25.05 12.79
C SER A 305 -22.76 -26.23 12.73
N THR A 306 -21.47 -25.98 12.57
CA THR A 306 -20.45 -27.00 12.25
C THR A 306 -19.77 -27.59 13.48
N GLN A 307 -19.59 -26.85 14.55
CA GLN A 307 -18.87 -27.30 15.73
C GLN A 307 -19.50 -28.52 16.43
N PRO A 308 -20.85 -28.66 16.53
CA PRO A 308 -21.45 -29.89 17.07
C PRO A 308 -21.02 -31.15 16.30
N TYR A 309 -20.94 -31.04 14.96
CA TYR A 309 -20.47 -32.12 14.10
C TYR A 309 -18.97 -32.38 14.25
N ALA A 310 -18.17 -31.32 14.29
CA ALA A 310 -16.73 -31.43 14.51
C ALA A 310 -16.40 -32.11 15.86
N ARG A 311 -17.14 -31.75 16.93
CA ARG A 311 -17.04 -32.42 18.22
C ARG A 311 -17.52 -33.87 18.14
N GLY A 312 -18.57 -34.13 17.36
CA GLY A 312 -19.09 -35.47 17.11
C GLY A 312 -18.08 -36.41 16.42
N LEU A 313 -17.10 -35.90 15.69
CA LEU A 313 -16.03 -36.71 15.09
C LEU A 313 -15.00 -37.23 16.11
N ARG A 314 -15.01 -36.72 17.35
CA ARG A 314 -14.16 -37.25 18.43
C ARG A 314 -14.70 -38.60 18.89
N LEU A 315 -13.79 -39.51 19.23
CA LEU A 315 -14.14 -40.84 19.74
C LEU A 315 -15.24 -41.54 18.90
N LEU A 316 -15.12 -41.53 17.56
CA LEU A 316 -16.15 -42.00 16.63
C LEU A 316 -16.60 -43.44 16.93
N GLU A 317 -15.69 -44.27 17.43
CA GLU A 317 -15.95 -45.70 17.76
C GLU A 317 -16.75 -45.90 19.06
N SER A 318 -16.81 -44.90 19.95
CA SER A 318 -17.46 -45.00 21.23
C SER A 318 -18.98 -44.76 21.10
N THR A 319 -19.80 -45.82 21.32
CA THR A 319 -21.26 -45.71 21.32
C THR A 319 -21.79 -44.97 22.55
N THR A 320 -21.11 -45.05 23.69
CA THR A 320 -21.47 -44.31 24.91
C THR A 320 -21.32 -42.79 24.72
N TYR A 321 -20.39 -42.35 23.85
CA TYR A 321 -20.21 -40.94 23.54
C TYR A 321 -21.38 -40.38 22.70
N ASP A 322 -22.14 -41.23 22.00
CA ASP A 322 -23.32 -40.83 21.22
C ASP A 322 -24.40 -40.16 22.07
N LEU A 323 -24.51 -40.60 23.35
CA LEU A 323 -25.46 -40.04 24.31
C LEU A 323 -25.12 -38.62 24.77
N HIS A 324 -23.88 -38.15 24.53
CA HIS A 324 -23.37 -36.87 25.00
C HIS A 324 -23.27 -35.84 23.87
N VAL A 325 -23.70 -36.18 22.66
CA VAL A 325 -23.67 -35.28 21.49
C VAL A 325 -25.08 -34.94 21.04
N ALA A 326 -25.23 -33.81 20.31
CA ALA A 326 -26.53 -33.42 19.76
C ALA A 326 -27.09 -34.53 18.83
N PRO A 327 -28.42 -34.75 18.76
CA PRO A 327 -29.02 -35.81 17.95
C PRO A 327 -28.56 -35.86 16.50
N GLN A 328 -28.42 -34.71 15.86
CA GLN A 328 -27.92 -34.60 14.48
C GLN A 328 -26.45 -35.04 14.34
N ALA A 329 -25.61 -34.74 15.34
CA ALA A 329 -24.22 -35.19 15.37
C ALA A 329 -24.15 -36.71 15.66
N ALA A 330 -25.03 -37.24 16.51
CA ALA A 330 -25.14 -38.68 16.73
C ALA A 330 -25.54 -39.43 15.45
N GLN A 331 -26.47 -38.87 14.67
CA GLN A 331 -26.83 -39.41 13.36
C GLN A 331 -25.64 -39.45 12.40
N LEU A 332 -24.92 -38.34 12.26
CA LEU A 332 -23.69 -38.29 11.43
C LEU A 332 -22.66 -39.36 11.86
N ARG A 333 -22.48 -39.57 13.16
CA ARG A 333 -21.59 -40.62 13.71
C ARG A 333 -22.02 -42.01 13.28
N LEU A 334 -23.33 -42.31 13.37
CA LEU A 334 -23.90 -43.55 12.91
C LEU A 334 -23.68 -43.78 11.42
N ASP A 335 -23.98 -42.76 10.59
CA ASP A 335 -23.79 -42.81 9.15
C ASP A 335 -22.32 -43.06 8.75
N LEU A 336 -21.39 -42.35 9.39
CA LEU A 336 -19.95 -42.56 9.15
C LEU A 336 -19.47 -43.97 9.55
N ARG A 337 -20.01 -44.55 10.63
CA ARG A 337 -19.71 -45.94 11.01
C ARG A 337 -20.27 -46.94 9.99
N LEU A 338 -21.49 -46.72 9.51
CA LEU A 338 -22.12 -47.57 8.49
C LEU A 338 -21.35 -47.51 7.17
N ILE A 339 -20.92 -46.31 6.76
CA ILE A 339 -20.05 -46.12 5.60
C ILE A 339 -18.71 -46.85 5.80
N GLY A 340 -18.10 -46.71 6.99
CA GLY A 340 -16.86 -47.39 7.34
C GLY A 340 -17.01 -48.92 7.33
N GLN A 341 -18.13 -49.46 7.81
CA GLN A 341 -18.42 -50.89 7.75
C GLN A 341 -18.53 -51.39 6.29
N ARG A 342 -19.24 -50.68 5.43
CA ARG A 342 -19.35 -51.04 4.00
C ARG A 342 -18.01 -50.94 3.27
N LEU A 343 -17.21 -49.93 3.56
CA LEU A 343 -15.89 -49.78 2.98
C LEU A 343 -14.86 -50.81 3.47
N SER A 344 -15.08 -51.39 4.65
CA SER A 344 -14.13 -52.32 5.25
C SER A 344 -13.93 -53.58 4.41
N THR A 345 -14.93 -53.97 3.62
CA THR A 345 -14.87 -55.11 2.69
C THR A 345 -14.02 -54.80 1.45
N LEU A 346 -13.84 -53.52 1.12
CA LEU A 346 -13.12 -53.10 -0.10
C LEU A 346 -11.68 -52.66 0.19
N ILE A 347 -11.44 -51.91 1.28
CA ILE A 347 -10.15 -51.25 1.54
C ILE A 347 -9.53 -51.66 2.89
N GLY A 348 -10.09 -52.63 3.56
CA GLY A 348 -9.64 -53.12 4.88
C GLY A 348 -10.06 -52.24 6.05
N ALA A 349 -10.18 -52.83 7.23
CA ALA A 349 -10.82 -52.22 8.39
C ALA A 349 -10.13 -50.96 8.95
N ARG A 350 -8.81 -50.81 8.81
CA ARG A 350 -8.10 -49.64 9.30
C ARG A 350 -8.38 -48.41 8.44
N LEU A 351 -8.29 -48.56 7.12
CA LEU A 351 -8.48 -47.48 6.16
C LEU A 351 -9.94 -47.08 6.09
N ALA A 352 -10.85 -48.04 6.15
CA ALA A 352 -12.31 -47.81 6.15
C ALA A 352 -12.81 -47.02 7.34
N ARG A 353 -12.19 -47.14 8.51
CA ARG A 353 -12.49 -46.32 9.70
C ARG A 353 -11.88 -44.92 9.63
N PHE A 354 -10.68 -44.82 9.06
CA PHE A 354 -9.95 -43.53 8.96
C PHE A 354 -10.56 -42.63 7.90
N LEU A 355 -10.82 -43.15 6.69
CA LEU A 355 -11.18 -42.34 5.52
C LEU A 355 -12.46 -41.52 5.67
N PRO A 356 -13.62 -42.07 6.07
CA PRO A 356 -14.86 -41.31 6.26
C PRO A 356 -14.73 -40.23 7.32
N ARG A 357 -14.01 -40.51 8.42
CA ARG A 357 -13.71 -39.52 9.47
C ARG A 357 -12.83 -38.41 8.96
N CYS A 358 -11.78 -38.71 8.17
CA CYS A 358 -10.88 -37.76 7.60
C CYS A 358 -11.62 -36.87 6.60
N VAL A 359 -12.40 -37.45 5.68
CA VAL A 359 -13.21 -36.70 4.71
C VAL A 359 -14.18 -35.77 5.42
N ALA A 360 -14.96 -36.25 6.38
CA ALA A 360 -15.89 -35.41 7.13
C ALA A 360 -15.17 -34.25 7.87
N ARG A 361 -14.01 -34.53 8.47
CA ARG A 361 -13.20 -33.49 9.14
C ARG A 361 -12.68 -32.44 8.18
N VAL A 362 -12.17 -32.86 7.03
CA VAL A 362 -11.67 -31.95 5.98
C VAL A 362 -12.82 -31.11 5.43
N THR A 363 -13.98 -31.73 5.12
CA THR A 363 -15.16 -31.00 4.61
C THR A 363 -15.62 -29.91 5.58
N ILE A 364 -15.70 -30.24 6.89
CA ILE A 364 -16.07 -29.26 7.92
C ILE A 364 -15.02 -28.14 7.98
N ALA A 365 -13.72 -28.47 8.04
CA ALA A 365 -12.64 -27.48 8.12
C ALA A 365 -12.61 -26.55 6.90
N VAL A 366 -12.81 -27.10 5.70
CA VAL A 366 -12.92 -26.31 4.46
C VAL A 366 -14.14 -25.39 4.51
N GLY A 367 -15.30 -25.91 4.90
CA GLY A 367 -16.50 -25.10 5.04
C GLY A 367 -16.35 -23.96 6.05
N GLU A 368 -15.71 -24.23 7.21
CA GLU A 368 -15.40 -23.20 8.21
C GLU A 368 -14.41 -22.15 7.68
N LEU A 369 -13.37 -22.57 6.95
CA LEU A 369 -12.40 -21.68 6.34
C LEU A 369 -13.05 -20.75 5.30
N VAL A 370 -13.85 -21.30 4.39
CA VAL A 370 -14.58 -20.51 3.38
C VAL A 370 -15.55 -19.55 4.05
N PHE A 371 -16.31 -20.02 5.04
CA PHE A 371 -17.24 -19.18 5.78
C PHE A 371 -16.56 -18.01 6.49
N VAL A 372 -15.49 -18.28 7.25
CA VAL A 372 -14.75 -17.23 7.97
C VAL A 372 -14.08 -16.25 7.00
N SER A 373 -13.47 -16.74 5.91
CA SER A 373 -12.85 -15.88 4.90
C SER A 373 -13.88 -14.97 4.22
N THR A 374 -15.05 -15.51 3.85
CA THR A 374 -16.13 -14.71 3.25
C THR A 374 -16.69 -13.69 4.24
N LEU A 375 -16.89 -14.09 5.50
CA LEU A 375 -17.37 -13.21 6.55
C LEU A 375 -16.39 -12.05 6.80
N LEU A 376 -15.08 -12.32 6.88
CA LEU A 376 -14.05 -11.30 7.04
C LEU A 376 -13.98 -10.39 5.83
N GLN A 377 -14.02 -10.93 4.62
CA GLN A 377 -13.99 -10.13 3.39
C GLN A 377 -15.19 -9.17 3.33
N ALA A 378 -16.41 -9.66 3.62
CA ALA A 378 -17.59 -8.82 3.65
C ALA A 378 -17.56 -7.78 4.79
N GLY A 379 -17.13 -8.17 5.99
CA GLY A 379 -17.11 -7.29 7.15
C GLY A 379 -15.99 -6.25 7.13
N LEU A 380 -14.87 -6.51 6.45
CA LEU A 380 -13.76 -5.58 6.32
C LEU A 380 -13.85 -4.71 5.05
N ALA A 381 -14.79 -4.98 4.13
CA ALA A 381 -14.88 -4.32 2.84
C ALA A 381 -14.92 -2.78 2.97
N ILE A 382 -15.62 -2.25 3.97
CA ILE A 382 -15.74 -0.80 4.18
C ILE A 382 -14.39 -0.16 4.57
N LEU A 383 -13.61 -0.80 5.45
CA LEU A 383 -12.30 -0.27 5.84
C LEU A 383 -11.27 -0.44 4.73
N MET A 384 -11.37 -1.52 3.95
CA MET A 384 -10.50 -1.74 2.79
C MET A 384 -10.76 -0.67 1.71
N ALA A 385 -12.03 -0.35 1.44
CA ALA A 385 -12.40 0.73 0.51
C ALA A 385 -11.99 2.11 1.04
N TYR A 386 -12.14 2.37 2.34
CA TYR A 386 -11.82 3.65 2.95
C TYR A 386 -10.32 3.95 3.00
N HIS A 387 -9.48 2.97 3.40
CA HIS A 387 -8.05 3.19 3.60
C HIS A 387 -7.19 2.86 2.39
N PHE A 388 -7.60 1.89 1.57
CA PHE A 388 -6.75 1.34 0.51
C PHE A 388 -7.35 1.46 -0.88
N HIS A 389 -8.59 1.96 -1.01
CA HIS A 389 -9.29 2.07 -2.28
C HIS A 389 -9.32 0.77 -3.10
N ARG A 390 -9.41 -0.37 -2.38
CA ARG A 390 -9.36 -1.71 -2.97
C ARG A 390 -10.46 -2.62 -2.44
N ALA A 391 -11.04 -3.39 -3.36
CA ALA A 391 -11.87 -4.53 -3.06
C ALA A 391 -11.37 -5.73 -3.86
N THR A 392 -10.88 -6.77 -3.18
CA THR A 392 -10.35 -7.96 -3.86
C THR A 392 -11.40 -9.07 -3.86
N THR A 393 -11.65 -9.67 -5.02
CA THR A 393 -12.54 -10.83 -5.14
C THR A 393 -11.81 -12.15 -4.94
N MET A 394 -10.47 -12.14 -5.09
CA MET A 394 -9.62 -13.33 -5.01
C MET A 394 -9.21 -13.70 -3.59
N GLY A 395 -9.54 -12.90 -2.59
CA GLY A 395 -9.15 -13.17 -1.19
C GLY A 395 -9.66 -14.50 -0.65
N VAL A 396 -10.93 -14.90 -0.95
CA VAL A 396 -11.48 -16.17 -0.49
C VAL A 396 -10.79 -17.37 -1.16
N PRO A 397 -10.70 -17.47 -2.51
CA PRO A 397 -9.98 -18.57 -3.14
C PRO A 397 -8.48 -18.60 -2.78
N ALA A 398 -7.84 -17.44 -2.62
CA ALA A 398 -6.44 -17.37 -2.20
C ALA A 398 -6.26 -17.93 -0.78
N ASN A 399 -7.10 -17.54 0.17
CA ASN A 399 -7.06 -18.01 1.55
C ASN A 399 -7.26 -19.53 1.68
N PHE A 400 -8.00 -20.13 0.76
CA PHE A 400 -8.19 -21.59 0.72
C PHE A 400 -6.87 -22.34 0.53
N GLY A 401 -5.98 -21.83 -0.33
CA GLY A 401 -4.65 -22.43 -0.54
C GLY A 401 -3.63 -21.94 0.51
N VAL A 402 -3.61 -20.65 0.76
CA VAL A 402 -2.52 -19.98 1.49
C VAL A 402 -2.59 -20.20 3.01
N ILE A 403 -3.79 -20.13 3.64
CA ILE A 403 -3.91 -20.28 5.10
C ILE A 403 -3.45 -21.67 5.59
N PRO A 404 -3.88 -22.82 4.98
CA PRO A 404 -3.37 -24.12 5.40
C PRO A 404 -1.85 -24.27 5.21
N LEU A 405 -1.30 -23.73 4.13
CA LEU A 405 0.13 -23.76 3.88
C LEU A 405 0.91 -22.92 4.90
N THR A 406 0.39 -21.75 5.28
CA THR A 406 0.99 -20.90 6.33
C THR A 406 1.01 -21.60 7.69
N GLN A 407 -0.02 -22.43 8.01
CA GLN A 407 -0.03 -23.22 9.24
C GLN A 407 1.09 -24.28 9.28
N VAL A 408 1.57 -24.74 8.12
CA VAL A 408 2.72 -25.64 8.00
C VAL A 408 4.02 -24.84 7.96
N LEU A 409 4.04 -23.76 7.18
CA LEU A 409 5.22 -22.93 6.96
C LEU A 409 5.77 -22.36 8.26
N MET A 410 4.94 -21.69 9.07
CA MET A 410 5.42 -20.97 10.24
C MET A 410 6.10 -21.86 11.29
N PRO A 411 5.50 -22.99 11.74
CA PRO A 411 6.19 -23.88 12.66
C PRO A 411 7.43 -24.55 12.07
N ALA A 412 7.37 -24.94 10.79
CA ALA A 412 8.50 -25.59 10.11
C ALA A 412 9.69 -24.60 9.92
N ALA A 413 9.42 -23.35 9.53
CA ALA A 413 10.45 -22.31 9.40
C ALA A 413 11.09 -22.00 10.77
N ALA A 414 10.27 -21.82 11.83
CA ALA A 414 10.77 -21.60 13.18
C ALA A 414 11.64 -22.78 13.67
N ALA A 415 11.21 -24.02 13.40
CA ALA A 415 11.99 -25.21 13.74
C ALA A 415 13.28 -25.30 12.92
N ALA A 416 13.25 -24.97 11.63
CA ALA A 416 14.43 -24.96 10.77
C ALA A 416 15.47 -23.94 11.26
N VAL A 417 15.05 -22.71 11.57
CA VAL A 417 15.95 -21.68 12.12
C VAL A 417 16.53 -22.14 13.45
N ALA A 418 15.72 -22.64 14.38
CA ALA A 418 16.18 -23.11 15.69
C ALA A 418 17.18 -24.28 15.57
N LEU A 419 16.86 -25.29 14.77
CA LEU A 419 17.75 -26.42 14.50
C LEU A 419 19.00 -26.00 13.74
N GLY A 420 18.92 -24.99 12.87
CA GLY A 420 20.02 -24.43 12.11
C GLY A 420 21.13 -23.83 12.98
N TYR A 421 20.81 -23.36 14.18
CA TYR A 421 21.80 -22.96 15.17
C TYR A 421 22.52 -24.13 15.85
N VAL A 422 21.92 -25.32 15.83
CA VAL A 422 22.56 -26.55 16.34
C VAL A 422 23.34 -27.24 15.21
N SER A 423 22.68 -27.45 14.07
CA SER A 423 23.27 -28.07 12.89
C SER A 423 22.43 -27.76 11.64
N VAL A 424 23.07 -27.27 10.59
CA VAL A 424 22.44 -27.05 9.28
C VAL A 424 21.86 -28.35 8.71
N THR A 425 22.54 -29.48 8.92
CA THR A 425 22.05 -30.78 8.45
C THR A 425 20.75 -31.19 9.13
N LEU A 426 20.61 -30.95 10.44
CA LEU A 426 19.37 -31.21 11.18
C LEU A 426 18.23 -30.27 10.78
N ALA A 427 18.55 -29.06 10.33
CA ALA A 427 17.57 -28.08 9.87
C ALA A 427 16.97 -28.42 8.48
N LYS A 428 17.71 -29.12 7.61
CA LYS A 428 17.32 -29.39 6.22
C LYS A 428 15.90 -29.96 6.04
N PRO A 429 15.41 -30.95 6.80
CA PRO A 429 14.07 -31.48 6.62
C PRO A 429 12.97 -30.42 6.92
N ALA A 430 13.14 -29.64 7.99
CA ALA A 430 12.22 -28.59 8.35
C ALA A 430 12.28 -27.41 7.35
N ALA A 431 13.47 -27.06 6.88
CA ALA A 431 13.68 -26.07 5.83
C ALA A 431 13.03 -26.48 4.50
N TRP A 432 13.17 -27.77 4.12
CA TRP A 432 12.54 -28.31 2.91
C TRP A 432 11.01 -28.26 3.01
N ILE A 433 10.41 -28.67 4.15
CA ILE A 433 8.95 -28.61 4.37
C ILE A 433 8.45 -27.19 4.27
N SER A 434 9.10 -26.24 4.92
CA SER A 434 8.71 -24.83 4.87
C SER A 434 8.94 -24.21 3.48
N GLY A 435 10.01 -24.57 2.78
CA GLY A 435 10.26 -24.19 1.39
C GLY A 435 9.14 -24.64 0.46
N LEU A 436 8.76 -25.91 0.54
CA LEU A 436 7.66 -26.48 -0.25
C LEU A 436 6.30 -25.78 0.05
N ALA A 437 6.04 -25.48 1.33
CA ALA A 437 4.84 -24.73 1.71
C ALA A 437 4.87 -23.29 1.15
N LEU A 438 6.05 -22.65 1.15
CA LEU A 438 6.23 -21.32 0.58
C LEU A 438 6.04 -21.33 -0.93
N ASP A 439 6.59 -22.32 -1.65
CA ASP A 439 6.39 -22.47 -3.10
C ASP A 439 4.90 -22.68 -3.44
N GLY A 440 4.18 -23.41 -2.61
CA GLY A 440 2.73 -23.55 -2.73
C GLY A 440 1.97 -22.24 -2.52
N ILE A 441 2.41 -21.41 -1.56
CA ILE A 441 1.86 -20.07 -1.32
C ILE A 441 2.13 -19.17 -2.52
N THR A 442 3.38 -19.05 -2.96
CA THR A 442 3.77 -18.20 -4.08
C THR A 442 3.12 -18.64 -5.38
N GLY A 443 3.04 -19.96 -5.62
CA GLY A 443 2.33 -20.52 -6.78
C GLY A 443 0.83 -20.15 -6.77
N THR A 444 0.16 -20.22 -5.61
CA THR A 444 -1.25 -19.80 -5.46
C THR A 444 -1.42 -18.30 -5.70
N VAL A 445 -0.54 -17.48 -5.14
CA VAL A 445 -0.56 -16.02 -5.29
C VAL A 445 -0.30 -15.64 -6.73
N HIS A 446 0.72 -16.19 -7.36
CA HIS A 446 1.04 -15.96 -8.78
C HIS A 446 -0.10 -16.41 -9.70
N TRP A 447 -0.74 -17.54 -9.40
CA TRP A 447 -1.87 -18.03 -10.18
C TRP A 447 -3.10 -17.12 -10.11
N LEU A 448 -3.37 -16.49 -8.96
CA LEU A 448 -4.54 -15.64 -8.72
C LEU A 448 -4.25 -14.14 -8.94
N GLY A 449 -3.03 -13.68 -8.67
CA GLY A 449 -2.62 -12.26 -8.71
C GLY A 449 -1.76 -11.86 -9.90
N GLY A 450 -1.32 -12.82 -10.73
CA GLY A 450 -0.43 -12.55 -11.87
C GLY A 450 -1.10 -11.71 -12.96
N ALA A 451 -0.38 -10.69 -13.45
CA ALA A 451 -0.89 -9.65 -14.35
C ALA A 451 -1.28 -10.13 -15.77
N GLN A 452 -0.90 -11.34 -16.16
CA GLN A 452 -1.07 -11.83 -17.54
C GLN A 452 -2.36 -12.60 -17.81
N ARG A 453 -3.31 -12.67 -16.85
CA ARG A 453 -4.54 -13.45 -17.02
C ARG A 453 -5.77 -12.58 -17.27
N VAL A 454 -6.64 -13.10 -18.12
CA VAL A 454 -8.01 -12.57 -18.35
C VAL A 454 -8.73 -12.55 -17.00
N GLY A 455 -9.09 -11.36 -16.50
CA GLY A 455 -9.75 -11.17 -15.20
C GLY A 455 -8.89 -10.50 -14.12
N ALA A 456 -7.67 -10.06 -14.42
CA ALA A 456 -6.84 -9.30 -13.47
C ALA A 456 -7.56 -8.05 -12.92
N SER A 457 -8.39 -7.40 -13.74
CA SER A 457 -9.25 -6.27 -13.35
C SER A 457 -10.35 -6.67 -12.36
N ILE A 458 -10.83 -7.92 -12.41
CA ILE A 458 -11.83 -8.43 -11.46
C ILE A 458 -11.15 -8.85 -10.14
N ALA A 459 -9.90 -9.24 -10.20
CA ALA A 459 -9.15 -9.69 -9.02
C ALA A 459 -8.85 -8.56 -8.02
N ASP A 460 -8.54 -7.37 -8.55
CA ASP A 460 -8.17 -6.17 -7.77
C ASP A 460 -9.03 -4.99 -8.24
N LEU A 461 -10.26 -4.92 -7.71
CA LEU A 461 -11.16 -3.83 -8.00
C LEU A 461 -10.69 -2.57 -7.29
N ARG A 462 -10.51 -1.50 -8.05
CA ARG A 462 -10.28 -0.16 -7.50
C ARG A 462 -11.61 0.47 -7.15
N VAL A 463 -11.69 1.04 -5.96
CA VAL A 463 -12.95 1.54 -5.40
C VAL A 463 -12.72 2.96 -4.90
N ALA A 464 -13.56 3.87 -5.34
CA ALA A 464 -13.56 5.23 -4.82
C ALA A 464 -13.99 5.27 -3.35
N MET A 465 -13.70 6.35 -2.67
CA MET A 465 -14.01 6.52 -1.25
C MET A 465 -15.52 6.36 -1.01
N PRO A 466 -15.96 5.46 -0.11
CA PRO A 466 -17.37 5.28 0.20
C PRO A 466 -17.99 6.54 0.82
N SER A 467 -19.24 6.85 0.46
CA SER A 467 -19.95 7.96 1.06
C SER A 467 -20.16 7.77 2.57
N THR A 468 -20.29 8.87 3.32
CA THR A 468 -20.56 8.82 4.77
C THR A 468 -21.83 8.01 5.09
N VAL A 469 -22.84 8.08 4.22
CA VAL A 469 -24.07 7.28 4.37
C VAL A 469 -23.76 5.79 4.26
N THR A 470 -22.98 5.40 3.25
CA THR A 470 -22.54 4.00 3.06
C THR A 470 -21.76 3.49 4.28
N ILE A 471 -20.87 4.32 4.84
CA ILE A 471 -20.10 3.97 6.06
C ILE A 471 -21.03 3.73 7.23
N VAL A 472 -21.97 4.63 7.51
CA VAL A 472 -22.91 4.53 8.63
C VAL A 472 -23.81 3.30 8.48
N VAL A 473 -24.33 3.03 7.29
CA VAL A 473 -25.16 1.86 7.01
C VAL A 473 -24.37 0.56 7.17
N ALA A 474 -23.12 0.52 6.70
CA ALA A 474 -22.26 -0.67 6.84
C ALA A 474 -21.93 -0.97 8.31
N ILE A 475 -21.62 0.05 9.11
CA ILE A 475 -21.38 -0.10 10.56
C ILE A 475 -22.68 -0.57 11.26
N GLY A 476 -23.84 0.02 10.92
CA GLY A 476 -25.13 -0.42 11.44
C GLY A 476 -25.47 -1.86 11.08
N ALA A 477 -25.22 -2.28 9.84
CA ALA A 477 -25.41 -3.66 9.39
C ALA A 477 -24.48 -4.64 10.15
N LEU A 478 -23.22 -4.25 10.39
CA LEU A 478 -22.29 -5.05 11.17
C LEU A 478 -22.73 -5.21 12.62
N ALA A 479 -23.14 -4.12 13.29
CA ALA A 479 -23.66 -4.15 14.65
C ALA A 479 -24.93 -5.02 14.76
N PHE A 480 -25.83 -4.90 13.79
CA PHE A 480 -27.01 -5.75 13.69
C PHE A 480 -26.65 -7.22 13.52
N ALA A 481 -25.68 -7.54 12.65
CA ALA A 481 -25.20 -8.91 12.45
C ALA A 481 -24.65 -9.53 13.74
N MET A 482 -23.89 -8.78 14.53
CA MET A 482 -23.36 -9.24 15.82
C MET A 482 -24.45 -9.55 16.83
N MET A 483 -25.52 -8.74 16.87
CA MET A 483 -26.68 -8.99 17.74
C MET A 483 -27.52 -10.18 17.24
N ALA A 484 -27.76 -10.26 15.95
CA ALA A 484 -28.56 -11.29 15.30
C ALA A 484 -27.94 -12.68 15.38
N ALA A 485 -26.62 -12.79 15.21
CA ALA A 485 -25.87 -14.05 15.26
C ALA A 485 -26.09 -14.83 16.57
N ARG A 486 -26.38 -14.12 17.66
CA ARG A 486 -26.62 -14.72 18.99
C ARG A 486 -28.07 -15.04 19.27
N ARG A 487 -29.04 -14.47 18.53
CA ARG A 487 -30.47 -14.56 18.82
C ARG A 487 -31.19 -15.64 18.00
N SER A 488 -31.05 -15.61 16.66
CA SER A 488 -31.86 -16.43 15.77
C SER A 488 -31.11 -16.78 14.49
N ARG A 489 -31.26 -18.02 13.99
CA ARG A 489 -30.65 -18.43 12.71
C ARG A 489 -31.21 -17.62 11.53
N ALA A 490 -32.50 -17.31 11.53
CA ALA A 490 -33.11 -16.52 10.47
C ALA A 490 -32.58 -15.08 10.44
N LEU A 491 -32.49 -14.43 11.62
CA LEU A 491 -31.90 -13.10 11.74
C LEU A 491 -30.42 -13.09 11.38
N ALA A 492 -29.66 -14.12 11.76
CA ALA A 492 -28.28 -14.28 11.39
C ALA A 492 -28.10 -14.38 9.86
N LEU A 493 -28.93 -15.21 9.21
CA LEU A 493 -28.89 -15.33 7.74
C LEU A 493 -29.24 -14.00 7.07
N ALA A 494 -30.29 -13.32 7.51
CA ALA A 494 -30.68 -12.01 6.99
C ALA A 494 -29.54 -10.98 7.14
N SER A 495 -28.86 -10.96 8.29
CA SER A 495 -27.74 -10.05 8.55
C SER A 495 -26.50 -10.37 7.70
N LEU A 496 -26.20 -11.66 7.48
CA LEU A 496 -25.11 -12.06 6.58
C LEU A 496 -25.41 -11.68 5.12
N THR A 497 -26.67 -11.84 4.69
CA THR A 497 -27.10 -11.38 3.36
C THR A 497 -26.97 -9.87 3.22
N LEU A 498 -27.33 -9.10 4.26
CA LEU A 498 -27.16 -7.66 4.28
C LEU A 498 -25.68 -7.27 4.21
N LEU A 499 -24.81 -7.90 4.98
CA LEU A 499 -23.35 -7.63 4.92
C LEU A 499 -22.76 -7.98 3.55
N ALA A 500 -23.14 -9.12 2.98
CA ALA A 500 -22.71 -9.49 1.63
C ALA A 500 -23.23 -8.50 0.58
N GLY A 501 -24.48 -8.07 0.70
CA GLY A 501 -25.08 -7.04 -0.16
C GLY A 501 -24.33 -5.71 -0.05
N MET A 502 -23.98 -5.27 1.15
CA MET A 502 -23.18 -4.05 1.37
C MET A 502 -21.79 -4.16 0.78
N ALA A 503 -21.10 -5.28 0.97
CA ALA A 503 -19.79 -5.51 0.38
C ALA A 503 -19.84 -5.50 -1.15
N THR A 504 -20.88 -6.14 -1.74
CA THR A 504 -21.12 -6.11 -3.18
C THR A 504 -21.44 -4.69 -3.67
N TRP A 505 -22.25 -3.94 -2.91
CA TRP A 505 -22.53 -2.54 -3.23
C TRP A 505 -21.25 -1.70 -3.27
N ILE A 506 -20.40 -1.79 -2.24
CA ILE A 506 -19.13 -1.05 -2.15
C ILE A 506 -18.20 -1.44 -3.31
N ALA A 507 -18.16 -2.72 -3.70
CA ALA A 507 -17.25 -3.22 -4.72
C ALA A 507 -17.69 -2.90 -6.17
N PHE A 508 -18.99 -2.84 -6.43
CA PHE A 508 -19.50 -2.82 -7.82
C PHE A 508 -20.43 -1.65 -8.14
N VAL A 509 -20.87 -0.87 -7.16
CA VAL A 509 -21.69 0.32 -7.45
C VAL A 509 -20.77 1.53 -7.52
N PRO A 510 -20.70 2.21 -8.69
CA PRO A 510 -19.86 3.38 -8.85
C PRO A 510 -20.15 4.45 -7.80
N ALA A 511 -19.10 5.03 -7.25
CA ALA A 511 -19.23 6.20 -6.41
C ALA A 511 -19.66 7.40 -7.27
N HIS A 512 -20.36 8.34 -6.67
CA HIS A 512 -20.70 9.60 -7.34
C HIS A 512 -19.56 10.59 -7.07
N ALA A 513 -18.90 11.01 -8.14
CA ALA A 513 -17.87 12.03 -8.03
C ALA A 513 -18.45 13.33 -7.42
N HIS A 514 -17.71 13.94 -6.53
CA HIS A 514 -18.06 15.20 -5.91
C HIS A 514 -17.85 16.36 -6.89
N ILE A 515 -18.78 16.52 -7.85
CA ILE A 515 -18.77 17.56 -8.88
C ILE A 515 -19.83 18.62 -8.63
N ARG A 516 -19.65 19.81 -9.20
CA ARG A 516 -20.62 20.92 -9.18
C ARG A 516 -21.24 21.07 -10.57
N PRO A 517 -22.48 20.58 -10.79
CA PRO A 517 -23.13 20.72 -12.08
C PRO A 517 -23.28 22.18 -12.51
N GLY A 518 -23.07 22.45 -13.80
CA GLY A 518 -23.19 23.82 -14.34
C GLY A 518 -21.99 24.73 -14.03
N VAL A 519 -20.90 24.19 -13.51
CA VAL A 519 -19.65 24.92 -13.23
C VAL A 519 -18.49 24.13 -13.81
N MET A 520 -17.58 24.78 -14.50
CA MET A 520 -16.33 24.16 -14.90
C MET A 520 -15.33 24.27 -13.73
N GLU A 521 -14.75 23.13 -13.32
CA GLU A 521 -13.72 23.07 -12.29
C GLU A 521 -12.36 22.79 -12.92
N MET A 522 -11.34 23.54 -12.52
CA MET A 522 -9.93 23.24 -12.80
C MET A 522 -9.20 23.10 -11.47
N THR A 523 -8.67 21.90 -11.19
CA THR A 523 -7.89 21.63 -9.97
C THR A 523 -6.48 21.24 -10.33
N THR A 524 -5.50 21.99 -9.81
CA THR A 524 -4.08 21.65 -9.87
C THR A 524 -3.75 20.79 -8.64
N ILE A 525 -3.33 19.56 -8.86
CA ILE A 525 -3.00 18.57 -7.82
C ILE A 525 -1.54 18.76 -7.41
N ASP A 526 -1.22 18.75 -6.13
CA ASP A 526 0.17 18.76 -5.65
C ASP A 526 0.83 17.39 -5.93
N VAL A 527 1.58 17.31 -7.01
CA VAL A 527 2.39 16.14 -7.39
C VAL A 527 3.88 16.34 -7.10
N GLY A 528 4.22 17.37 -6.34
CA GLY A 528 5.59 17.84 -6.18
C GLY A 528 6.07 18.59 -7.43
N GLN A 529 7.25 18.24 -7.94
CA GLN A 529 7.73 18.84 -9.19
C GLN A 529 7.09 18.08 -10.37
N GLY A 530 6.28 18.80 -11.16
CA GLY A 530 5.54 18.25 -12.29
C GLY A 530 4.11 18.81 -12.37
N ASP A 531 3.34 18.37 -13.35
CA ASP A 531 1.96 18.78 -13.56
C ASP A 531 0.98 17.61 -13.41
N SER A 532 -0.15 17.90 -12.77
CA SER A 532 -1.36 17.09 -12.85
C SER A 532 -2.57 17.98 -12.61
N ILE A 533 -3.43 18.11 -13.60
CA ILE A 533 -4.55 19.06 -13.58
C ILE A 533 -5.82 18.34 -13.94
N LEU A 534 -6.77 18.30 -12.99
CA LEU A 534 -8.10 17.78 -13.21
C LEU A 534 -9.03 18.88 -13.70
N LEU A 535 -9.61 18.72 -14.87
CA LEU A 535 -10.71 19.53 -15.39
C LEU A 535 -12.00 18.73 -15.28
N VAL A 536 -13.02 19.32 -14.67
CA VAL A 536 -14.39 18.78 -14.67
C VAL A 536 -15.28 19.79 -15.36
N THR A 537 -15.91 19.36 -16.44
CA THR A 537 -16.75 20.22 -17.27
C THR A 537 -18.13 20.47 -16.63
N PRO A 538 -18.89 21.48 -17.07
CA PRO A 538 -20.21 21.78 -16.52
C PRO A 538 -21.23 20.63 -16.57
N GLU A 539 -21.11 19.73 -17.56
CA GLU A 539 -21.93 18.51 -17.70
C GLU A 539 -21.34 17.31 -16.97
N GLY A 540 -20.22 17.49 -16.26
CA GLY A 540 -19.61 16.46 -15.42
C GLY A 540 -18.62 15.54 -16.12
N ARG A 541 -18.20 15.82 -17.37
CA ARG A 541 -17.10 15.07 -17.99
C ARG A 541 -15.76 15.44 -17.35
N SER A 542 -14.90 14.44 -17.20
CA SER A 542 -13.60 14.55 -16.55
C SER A 542 -12.46 14.46 -17.57
N LEU A 543 -11.50 15.38 -17.46
CA LEU A 543 -10.26 15.39 -18.22
C LEU A 543 -9.10 15.56 -17.24
N LEU A 544 -8.18 14.62 -17.19
CA LEU A 544 -6.93 14.78 -16.46
C LEU A 544 -5.80 15.13 -17.43
N VAL A 545 -5.18 16.28 -17.21
CA VAL A 545 -4.03 16.75 -17.98
C VAL A 545 -2.78 16.50 -17.19
N ASP A 546 -1.92 15.63 -17.70
CA ASP A 546 -0.72 15.11 -17.06
C ASP A 546 -0.98 14.37 -15.72
N ALA A 547 -0.02 13.63 -15.27
CA ALA A 547 -0.17 12.79 -14.05
C ALA A 547 1.06 12.85 -13.13
N GLY A 548 1.90 13.88 -13.29
CA GLY A 548 3.13 14.00 -12.55
C GLY A 548 4.12 12.86 -12.84
N GLY A 549 5.16 12.78 -12.07
CA GLY A 549 6.16 11.73 -12.15
C GLY A 549 7.45 12.12 -11.45
N LEU A 550 8.33 11.16 -11.25
CA LEU A 550 9.65 11.41 -10.68
C LEU A 550 10.66 11.65 -11.79
N PRO A 551 11.66 12.51 -11.57
CA PRO A 551 12.74 12.73 -12.54
C PRO A 551 13.42 11.40 -12.89
N GLN A 552 13.80 11.20 -14.16
CA GLN A 552 14.42 9.96 -14.66
C GLN A 552 15.67 9.49 -13.89
N TRP A 553 16.42 10.43 -13.30
CA TRP A 553 17.59 10.13 -12.49
C TRP A 553 17.24 9.64 -11.07
N MET A 554 15.98 9.80 -10.63
CA MET A 554 15.50 9.38 -9.32
C MET A 554 14.80 8.02 -9.43
N HIS A 555 15.55 6.94 -9.27
CA HIS A 555 14.96 5.61 -9.21
C HIS A 555 14.31 5.41 -7.83
N SER A 556 13.01 5.35 -7.83
CA SER A 556 12.19 5.13 -6.63
C SER A 556 11.04 4.17 -6.95
N ASP A 557 10.67 3.37 -5.97
CA ASP A 557 9.50 2.52 -6.04
C ASP A 557 8.18 3.29 -5.84
N PHE A 558 8.28 4.59 -5.56
CA PHE A 558 7.13 5.47 -5.34
C PHE A 558 6.58 5.94 -6.69
N ASP A 559 5.33 5.60 -6.96
CA ASP A 559 4.60 5.98 -8.17
C ASP A 559 3.65 7.14 -7.86
N ILE A 560 3.92 8.30 -8.44
CA ILE A 560 3.10 9.52 -8.27
C ILE A 560 1.66 9.28 -8.77
N GLY A 561 1.50 8.57 -9.88
CA GLY A 561 0.18 8.25 -10.43
C GLY A 561 -0.66 7.37 -9.51
N GLU A 562 -0.05 6.35 -8.90
CA GLU A 562 -0.73 5.42 -7.98
C GLU A 562 -0.97 6.08 -6.62
N GLU A 563 0.09 6.62 -6.00
CA GLU A 563 0.06 7.00 -4.58
C GLU A 563 -0.49 8.42 -4.35
N VAL A 564 -0.43 9.30 -5.35
CA VAL A 564 -0.83 10.70 -5.21
C VAL A 564 -2.06 11.02 -6.05
N VAL A 565 -1.95 10.89 -7.39
CA VAL A 565 -3.02 11.29 -8.31
C VAL A 565 -4.24 10.38 -8.16
N SER A 566 -4.04 9.05 -8.16
CA SER A 566 -5.14 8.11 -7.98
C SER A 566 -5.80 8.25 -6.61
N SER A 567 -5.03 8.44 -5.55
CA SER A 567 -5.55 8.65 -4.19
C SER A 567 -6.44 9.90 -4.12
N TYR A 568 -6.02 11.00 -4.75
CA TYR A 568 -6.82 12.21 -4.86
C TYR A 568 -8.13 11.98 -5.61
N LEU A 569 -8.08 11.32 -6.77
CA LEU A 569 -9.26 11.04 -7.60
C LEU A 569 -10.26 10.12 -6.87
N TRP A 570 -9.79 9.08 -6.20
CA TRP A 570 -10.67 8.20 -5.39
C TRP A 570 -11.29 8.93 -4.20
N ASN A 571 -10.54 9.81 -3.55
CA ASN A 571 -11.08 10.65 -2.46
C ASN A 571 -12.19 11.58 -2.97
N ARG A 572 -12.06 12.10 -4.21
CA ARG A 572 -13.07 12.91 -4.89
C ARG A 572 -14.26 12.07 -5.39
N GLY A 573 -14.22 10.75 -5.27
CA GLY A 573 -15.28 9.85 -5.68
C GLY A 573 -15.24 9.46 -7.16
N PHE A 574 -14.13 9.72 -7.87
CA PHE A 574 -13.96 9.24 -9.23
C PHE A 574 -13.59 7.75 -9.23
N ASP A 575 -14.25 6.96 -10.03
CA ASP A 575 -13.98 5.56 -10.32
C ASP A 575 -13.57 5.33 -11.79
N HIS A 576 -13.82 6.32 -12.66
CA HIS A 576 -13.39 6.39 -14.04
C HIS A 576 -13.07 7.83 -14.43
N LEU A 577 -12.33 7.99 -15.53
CA LEU A 577 -12.10 9.25 -16.21
C LEU A 577 -12.63 9.15 -17.64
N ASP A 578 -13.18 10.24 -18.19
CA ASP A 578 -13.58 10.25 -19.60
C ASP A 578 -12.36 10.36 -20.50
N THR A 579 -11.45 11.31 -20.19
CA THR A 579 -10.29 11.61 -21.01
C THR A 579 -9.06 11.85 -20.15
N VAL A 580 -7.90 11.46 -20.68
CA VAL A 580 -6.59 11.88 -20.17
C VAL A 580 -5.82 12.57 -21.29
N ALA A 581 -4.99 13.54 -20.94
CA ALA A 581 -4.13 14.25 -21.88
C ALA A 581 -2.68 14.23 -21.40
N ILE A 582 -1.72 14.11 -22.30
CA ILE A 582 -0.30 14.26 -22.05
C ILE A 582 0.17 15.48 -22.82
N THR A 583 0.63 16.50 -22.11
CA THR A 583 1.07 17.76 -22.74
C THR A 583 2.34 17.57 -23.54
N HIS A 584 3.32 16.86 -23.01
CA HIS A 584 4.58 16.55 -23.67
C HIS A 584 5.33 15.37 -22.97
N PRO A 585 6.34 14.76 -23.62
CA PRO A 585 6.94 13.51 -23.16
C PRO A 585 8.05 13.67 -22.10
N HIS A 586 7.83 14.47 -21.06
CA HIS A 586 8.74 14.52 -19.90
C HIS A 586 8.20 13.69 -18.72
N ALA A 587 9.11 13.09 -17.96
CA ALA A 587 8.80 12.18 -16.86
C ALA A 587 7.91 12.82 -15.78
N ASP A 588 8.11 14.10 -15.48
CA ASP A 588 7.32 14.88 -14.50
C ASP A 588 5.91 15.26 -14.98
N HIS A 589 5.52 14.88 -16.20
CA HIS A 589 4.18 15.02 -16.77
C HIS A 589 3.51 13.66 -17.05
N LEU A 590 4.28 12.73 -17.64
CA LEU A 590 3.71 11.45 -18.07
C LEU A 590 3.98 10.26 -17.12
N GLY A 591 4.90 10.43 -16.14
CA GLY A 591 5.38 9.29 -15.33
C GLY A 591 4.30 8.57 -14.54
N GLY A 592 3.28 9.28 -14.05
CA GLY A 592 2.13 8.70 -13.35
C GLY A 592 1.00 8.18 -14.26
N MET A 593 1.04 8.49 -15.57
CA MET A 593 -0.05 8.17 -16.49
C MET A 593 -0.33 6.66 -16.63
N PRO A 594 0.67 5.77 -16.62
CA PRO A 594 0.42 4.33 -16.67
C PRO A 594 -0.47 3.81 -15.52
N ALA A 595 -0.28 4.33 -14.30
CA ALA A 595 -1.11 3.96 -13.15
C ALA A 595 -2.53 4.54 -13.29
N VAL A 596 -2.67 5.79 -13.74
CA VAL A 596 -3.97 6.44 -13.97
C VAL A 596 -4.78 5.68 -15.02
N ILE A 597 -4.18 5.33 -16.15
CA ILE A 597 -4.85 4.53 -17.21
C ILE A 597 -5.32 3.18 -16.63
N ALA A 598 -4.48 2.52 -15.86
CA ALA A 598 -4.81 1.22 -15.27
C ALA A 598 -5.92 1.30 -14.20
N ASN A 599 -6.01 2.39 -13.45
CA ASN A 599 -6.94 2.56 -12.35
C ASN A 599 -8.30 3.14 -12.76
N PHE A 600 -8.33 4.04 -13.75
CA PHE A 600 -9.53 4.82 -14.11
C PHE A 600 -10.07 4.52 -15.51
N HIS A 601 -9.42 3.67 -16.28
CA HIS A 601 -9.87 3.18 -17.59
C HIS A 601 -10.47 4.28 -18.50
N PRO A 602 -9.73 5.38 -18.77
CA PRO A 602 -10.23 6.48 -19.57
C PRO A 602 -10.59 6.00 -20.98
N ARG A 603 -11.51 6.71 -21.62
CA ARG A 603 -11.96 6.38 -22.98
C ARG A 603 -11.06 6.97 -24.05
N GLU A 604 -10.50 8.14 -23.77
CA GLU A 604 -9.70 8.91 -24.72
C GLU A 604 -8.34 9.26 -24.14
N LEU A 605 -7.32 9.24 -24.99
CA LEU A 605 -5.99 9.78 -24.71
C LEU A 605 -5.71 10.90 -25.73
N TRP A 606 -5.47 12.12 -25.25
CA TRP A 606 -5.03 13.25 -26.08
C TRP A 606 -3.51 13.40 -25.97
N ILE A 607 -2.84 13.50 -27.11
CA ILE A 607 -1.40 13.69 -27.21
C ILE A 607 -1.07 14.80 -28.23
N SER A 608 0.14 15.34 -28.12
CA SER A 608 0.63 16.42 -28.99
C SER A 608 1.47 15.92 -30.17
N ILE A 609 1.88 14.67 -30.21
CA ILE A 609 2.88 14.12 -31.14
C ILE A 609 2.29 13.00 -31.98
N ASP A 610 2.41 13.10 -33.33
CA ASP A 610 1.90 12.11 -34.29
C ASP A 610 2.61 10.73 -34.19
N LYS A 611 3.90 10.74 -33.86
CA LYS A 611 4.72 9.53 -33.79
C LYS A 611 5.35 9.41 -32.40
N PRO A 612 4.65 8.78 -31.46
CA PRO A 612 5.15 8.59 -30.11
C PRO A 612 6.49 7.86 -30.09
N THR A 613 7.48 8.40 -29.42
CA THR A 613 8.81 7.80 -29.22
C THR A 613 9.19 7.88 -27.74
N GLY A 614 10.29 7.23 -27.35
CA GLY A 614 10.79 7.28 -25.97
C GLY A 614 9.76 6.76 -24.96
N GLU A 615 9.57 7.47 -23.87
CA GLU A 615 8.68 7.10 -22.75
C GLU A 615 7.18 7.21 -23.11
N LEU A 616 6.82 8.01 -24.12
CA LEU A 616 5.43 8.15 -24.55
C LEU A 616 4.91 6.89 -25.30
N ALA A 617 5.79 6.23 -26.08
CA ALA A 617 5.39 5.09 -26.90
C ALA A 617 4.80 3.92 -26.08
N PRO A 618 5.39 3.46 -24.96
CA PRO A 618 4.79 2.40 -24.14
C PRO A 618 3.45 2.81 -23.52
N ILE A 619 3.23 4.10 -23.21
CA ILE A 619 1.96 4.60 -22.64
C ILE A 619 0.86 4.56 -23.71
N VAL A 620 1.16 5.02 -24.93
CA VAL A 620 0.23 4.93 -26.06
C VAL A 620 -0.12 3.46 -26.36
N ALA A 621 0.87 2.57 -26.40
CA ALA A 621 0.62 1.14 -26.57
C ALA A 621 -0.20 0.53 -25.42
N GLN A 622 -0.08 1.04 -24.19
CA GLN A 622 -0.94 0.65 -23.06
C GLN A 622 -2.38 1.13 -23.28
N ALA A 623 -2.57 2.39 -23.69
CA ALA A 623 -3.88 2.97 -23.96
C ALA A 623 -4.61 2.20 -25.08
N GLU A 624 -3.93 1.90 -26.19
CA GLU A 624 -4.48 1.11 -27.28
C GLU A 624 -4.88 -0.30 -26.84
N ARG A 625 -4.05 -0.97 -26.04
CA ARG A 625 -4.38 -2.29 -25.46
C ARG A 625 -5.56 -2.24 -24.49
N ALA A 626 -5.77 -1.11 -23.83
CA ALA A 626 -6.91 -0.86 -22.96
C ALA A 626 -8.18 -0.50 -23.76
N GLY A 627 -8.11 -0.36 -25.09
CA GLY A 627 -9.23 0.00 -25.95
C GLY A 627 -9.56 1.48 -25.97
N MET A 628 -8.61 2.35 -25.56
CA MET A 628 -8.77 3.80 -25.60
C MET A 628 -8.63 4.32 -27.03
N GLU A 629 -9.36 5.39 -27.34
CA GLU A 629 -9.15 6.16 -28.57
C GLU A 629 -8.03 7.18 -28.35
N VAL A 630 -7.03 7.18 -29.25
CA VAL A 630 -5.89 8.09 -29.18
C VAL A 630 -6.08 9.22 -30.17
N PHE A 631 -6.15 10.46 -29.69
CA PHE A 631 -6.31 11.66 -30.49
C PHE A 631 -5.06 12.53 -30.45
N VAL A 632 -4.52 12.81 -31.63
CA VAL A 632 -3.43 13.78 -31.79
C VAL A 632 -4.03 15.16 -31.94
N LYS A 633 -3.87 16.03 -30.95
CA LYS A 633 -4.38 17.40 -30.92
C LYS A 633 -3.38 18.38 -31.50
N LYS A 634 -3.88 19.36 -32.26
CA LYS A 634 -3.05 20.36 -32.96
C LYS A 634 -3.70 21.72 -33.01
N GLU A 635 -2.88 22.72 -33.21
CA GLU A 635 -3.26 24.13 -33.39
C GLU A 635 -4.43 24.30 -34.36
N GLY A 636 -5.38 25.15 -33.99
CA GLY A 636 -6.58 25.49 -34.76
C GLY A 636 -7.75 24.53 -34.58
N GLU A 637 -7.61 23.41 -33.85
CA GLU A 637 -8.75 22.58 -33.47
C GLU A 637 -9.58 23.28 -32.40
N ALA A 638 -10.91 23.33 -32.60
CA ALA A 638 -11.85 23.81 -31.61
C ALA A 638 -13.07 22.89 -31.58
N PHE A 639 -13.54 22.55 -30.36
CA PHE A 639 -14.65 21.64 -30.17
C PHE A 639 -15.30 21.84 -28.79
N ASP A 640 -16.56 21.45 -28.71
CA ASP A 640 -17.27 21.44 -27.43
C ASP A 640 -17.12 20.08 -26.74
N TYR A 641 -16.85 20.10 -25.43
CA TYR A 641 -16.68 18.91 -24.62
C TYR A 641 -17.35 19.12 -23.27
N GLY A 642 -18.43 18.39 -23.00
CA GLY A 642 -19.17 18.43 -21.74
C GLY A 642 -19.69 19.83 -21.35
N GLY A 643 -20.12 20.63 -22.34
CA GLY A 643 -20.63 21.99 -22.13
C GLY A 643 -19.55 23.07 -21.97
N ALA A 644 -18.27 22.73 -22.11
CA ALA A 644 -17.15 23.68 -22.21
C ALA A 644 -16.57 23.69 -23.62
N HIS A 645 -16.06 24.85 -24.06
CA HIS A 645 -15.44 25.05 -25.37
C HIS A 645 -13.92 24.96 -25.28
N PHE A 646 -13.31 24.02 -26.00
CA PHE A 646 -11.88 23.81 -26.05
C PHE A 646 -11.32 24.33 -27.36
N ARG A 647 -10.19 25.08 -27.28
CA ARG A 647 -9.46 25.53 -28.47
C ARG A 647 -7.98 25.22 -28.28
N MET A 648 -7.41 24.46 -29.23
CA MET A 648 -6.00 24.11 -29.25
C MET A 648 -5.19 25.23 -29.89
N LEU A 649 -4.15 25.71 -29.18
CA LEU A 649 -3.30 26.83 -29.58
C LEU A 649 -1.88 26.38 -30.01
N ALA A 650 -1.46 25.17 -29.55
CA ALA A 650 -0.21 24.52 -29.94
C ALA A 650 -0.34 22.99 -29.72
N PRO A 651 0.52 22.15 -30.33
CA PRO A 651 1.62 22.47 -31.25
C PRO A 651 1.12 22.76 -32.67
N GLY A 652 1.92 23.56 -33.40
CA GLY A 652 1.70 23.75 -34.83
C GLY A 652 2.05 22.49 -35.63
N ARG A 653 1.48 22.35 -36.83
CA ARG A 653 1.66 21.16 -37.69
C ARG A 653 3.12 20.87 -38.06
N ASP A 654 3.97 21.89 -38.06
CA ASP A 654 5.41 21.82 -38.33
C ASP A 654 6.23 21.28 -37.13
N GLN A 655 5.63 21.23 -35.93
CA GLN A 655 6.29 20.86 -34.67
C GLN A 655 5.96 19.43 -34.18
N MET A 656 5.01 18.75 -34.81
CA MET A 656 4.48 17.45 -34.35
C MET A 656 5.40 16.24 -34.62
N THR A 657 6.66 16.46 -34.96
CA THR A 657 7.59 15.41 -35.42
C THR A 657 8.45 14.79 -34.30
N GLY A 658 8.23 15.17 -33.02
CA GLY A 658 9.08 14.75 -31.92
C GLY A 658 10.43 15.47 -32.00
N SER A 659 10.43 16.78 -31.71
CA SER A 659 11.62 17.62 -31.80
C SER A 659 12.68 17.24 -30.77
N MET A 660 13.93 17.65 -30.98
CA MET A 660 14.99 17.54 -29.96
C MET A 660 14.72 18.45 -28.73
N ARG A 661 13.62 19.22 -28.75
CA ARG A 661 13.14 20.07 -27.65
C ARG A 661 11.70 19.74 -27.31
N PRO A 662 11.47 18.78 -26.42
CA PRO A 662 10.11 18.31 -26.06
C PRO A 662 9.16 19.41 -25.59
N ASN A 663 9.67 20.51 -24.99
CA ASN A 663 8.85 21.65 -24.56
C ASN A 663 8.26 22.45 -25.71
N ASP A 664 8.85 22.38 -26.91
CA ASP A 664 8.30 23.01 -28.10
C ASP A 664 7.10 22.23 -28.70
N ASP A 665 6.95 20.95 -28.34
CA ASP A 665 5.86 20.06 -28.75
C ASP A 665 4.70 20.07 -27.75
N CYS A 666 4.68 20.97 -26.76
CA CYS A 666 3.66 21.04 -25.72
C CYS A 666 2.26 21.28 -26.28
N LEU A 667 1.29 20.52 -25.73
CA LEU A 667 -0.12 20.79 -25.94
C LEU A 667 -0.54 22.02 -25.14
N VAL A 668 -0.91 23.08 -25.86
CA VAL A 668 -1.42 24.35 -25.27
C VAL A 668 -2.86 24.54 -25.71
N PHE A 669 -3.75 24.82 -24.78
CA PHE A 669 -5.16 25.01 -25.10
C PHE A 669 -5.89 25.91 -24.10
N THR A 670 -6.99 26.49 -24.56
CA THR A 670 -7.98 27.15 -23.71
C THR A 670 -9.18 26.25 -23.46
N ALA A 671 -9.72 26.31 -22.22
CA ALA A 671 -11.00 25.75 -21.87
C ALA A 671 -11.90 26.88 -21.38
N ALA A 672 -13.02 27.09 -22.05
CA ALA A 672 -13.94 28.21 -21.81
C ALA A 672 -15.32 27.72 -21.43
N PHE A 673 -15.96 28.41 -20.48
CA PHE A 673 -17.36 28.21 -20.12
C PHE A 673 -18.03 29.59 -19.92
N GLY A 674 -19.04 29.89 -20.72
CA GLY A 674 -19.65 31.23 -20.73
C GLY A 674 -18.63 32.31 -20.99
N GLY A 675 -18.53 33.30 -20.10
CA GLY A 675 -17.55 34.38 -20.17
C GLY A 675 -16.23 34.10 -19.42
N THR A 676 -16.02 32.88 -18.91
CA THR A 676 -14.81 32.52 -18.15
C THR A 676 -13.94 31.54 -18.93
N THR A 677 -12.61 31.77 -18.94
CA THR A 677 -11.66 30.97 -19.68
C THR A 677 -10.43 30.64 -18.82
N ALA A 678 -9.94 29.42 -18.92
CA ALA A 678 -8.66 28.97 -18.41
C ALA A 678 -7.70 28.69 -19.57
N LEU A 679 -6.43 29.09 -19.45
CA LEU A 679 -5.35 28.77 -20.38
C LEU A 679 -4.39 27.79 -19.70
N LEU A 680 -4.14 26.66 -20.35
CA LEU A 680 -3.19 25.62 -19.92
C LEU A 680 -2.06 25.57 -20.95
N GLU A 681 -0.82 25.73 -20.47
CA GLU A 681 0.36 25.89 -21.34
C GLU A 681 1.36 24.73 -21.24
N GLY A 682 1.13 23.72 -20.35
CA GLY A 682 2.13 22.71 -20.07
C GLY A 682 3.48 23.37 -19.72
N ASP A 683 4.55 22.95 -20.39
CA ASP A 683 5.91 23.51 -20.23
C ASP A 683 6.35 24.36 -21.42
N ALA A 684 5.38 24.98 -22.10
CA ALA A 684 5.65 25.85 -23.25
C ALA A 684 6.69 26.94 -22.94
N GLU A 685 7.68 27.07 -23.79
CA GLU A 685 8.70 28.12 -23.68
C GLU A 685 8.39 29.28 -24.64
N LYS A 686 9.24 30.33 -24.59
CA LYS A 686 9.06 31.57 -25.36
C LYS A 686 8.77 31.41 -26.86
N ALA A 687 9.23 30.32 -27.48
CA ALA A 687 8.99 30.05 -28.90
C ALA A 687 7.51 29.70 -29.14
N VAL A 688 6.94 28.86 -28.30
CA VAL A 688 5.52 28.46 -28.32
C VAL A 688 4.66 29.64 -27.87
N GLU A 689 5.04 30.34 -26.78
CA GLU A 689 4.31 31.52 -26.29
C GLU A 689 4.12 32.61 -27.36
N ARG A 690 5.14 32.89 -28.20
CA ARG A 690 5.00 33.85 -29.30
C ARG A 690 3.92 33.46 -30.28
N ARG A 691 3.74 32.15 -30.54
CA ARG A 691 2.68 31.64 -31.41
C ARG A 691 1.33 31.81 -30.72
N VAL A 692 1.24 31.43 -29.46
CA VAL A 692 0.05 31.57 -28.62
C VAL A 692 -0.41 33.02 -28.54
N VAL A 693 0.51 33.96 -28.37
CA VAL A 693 0.24 35.43 -28.35
C VAL A 693 -0.40 35.88 -29.67
N GLY A 694 0.04 35.31 -30.83
CA GLY A 694 -0.54 35.62 -32.13
C GLY A 694 -2.01 35.26 -32.28
N GLU A 695 -2.51 34.29 -31.47
CA GLU A 695 -3.90 33.87 -31.42
C GLU A 695 -4.78 34.69 -30.46
N HIS A 696 -4.19 35.71 -29.79
CA HIS A 696 -4.85 36.59 -28.83
C HIS A 696 -5.72 35.88 -27.79
N PRO A 697 -5.19 34.93 -27.01
CA PRO A 697 -5.95 34.20 -26.03
C PRO A 697 -6.23 35.07 -24.80
N GLU A 698 -7.50 35.43 -24.58
CA GLU A 698 -7.93 36.04 -23.33
C GLU A 698 -8.34 34.95 -22.33
N ALA A 699 -7.75 34.93 -21.12
CA ALA A 699 -8.12 33.96 -20.09
C ALA A 699 -8.06 34.58 -18.68
N MET A 700 -9.11 34.34 -17.89
CA MET A 700 -9.15 34.80 -16.49
C MET A 700 -8.23 33.99 -15.59
N LEU A 701 -7.99 32.73 -15.91
CA LEU A 701 -7.12 31.81 -15.18
C LEU A 701 -5.99 31.32 -16.09
N LEU A 702 -4.76 31.44 -15.60
CA LEU A 702 -3.55 30.98 -16.27
C LEU A 702 -2.89 29.86 -15.45
N LYS A 703 -2.72 28.67 -16.04
CA LYS A 703 -1.71 27.72 -15.55
C LYS A 703 -0.35 28.16 -16.07
N VAL A 704 0.51 28.60 -15.18
CA VAL A 704 1.85 29.11 -15.50
C VAL A 704 2.69 28.01 -16.12
N ALA A 705 3.31 28.31 -17.26
CA ALA A 705 4.12 27.33 -17.98
C ALA A 705 5.41 26.96 -17.24
N HIS A 706 5.88 25.73 -17.45
CA HIS A 706 7.19 25.22 -17.05
C HIS A 706 7.50 25.51 -15.56
N HIS A 707 6.50 25.30 -14.70
CA HIS A 707 6.60 25.46 -13.24
C HIS A 707 7.11 26.84 -12.78
N GLY A 708 6.96 27.87 -13.60
CA GLY A 708 7.50 29.20 -13.34
C GLY A 708 8.97 29.33 -13.68
N SER A 709 9.46 28.69 -14.75
CA SER A 709 10.79 28.87 -15.32
C SER A 709 10.99 30.27 -15.88
N ALA A 710 12.22 30.80 -15.83
CA ALA A 710 12.58 32.06 -16.46
C ALA A 710 12.42 32.07 -18.01
N THR A 711 12.36 30.88 -18.63
CA THR A 711 12.16 30.68 -20.06
C THR A 711 10.72 30.83 -20.52
N SER A 712 9.77 30.95 -19.58
CA SER A 712 8.32 31.00 -19.84
C SER A 712 7.65 32.23 -19.22
N THR A 713 6.33 32.34 -19.44
CA THR A 713 5.45 33.40 -18.91
C THR A 713 5.99 34.79 -19.21
N SER A 714 6.16 35.06 -20.52
CA SER A 714 6.72 36.33 -21.03
C SER A 714 5.78 37.50 -20.77
N LYS A 715 6.32 38.72 -20.81
CA LYS A 715 5.51 39.94 -20.69
C LYS A 715 4.47 40.06 -21.82
N ASP A 716 4.83 39.63 -23.03
CA ASP A 716 3.92 39.65 -24.18
C ASP A 716 2.76 38.72 -24.01
N LEU A 717 3.02 37.52 -23.43
CA LEU A 717 1.95 36.56 -23.07
C LEU A 717 1.00 37.16 -22.03
N LEU A 718 1.52 37.71 -20.93
CA LEU A 718 0.70 38.31 -19.89
C LEU A 718 -0.14 39.49 -20.39
N ALA A 719 0.41 40.27 -21.30
CA ALA A 719 -0.31 41.40 -21.93
C ALA A 719 -1.42 40.93 -22.88
N ALA A 720 -1.25 39.77 -23.55
CA ALA A 720 -2.25 39.18 -24.43
C ALA A 720 -3.35 38.45 -23.64
N VAL A 721 -2.96 37.64 -22.65
CA VAL A 721 -3.89 36.78 -21.84
C VAL A 721 -4.66 37.60 -20.82
N ARG A 722 -4.02 38.55 -20.16
CA ARG A 722 -4.59 39.41 -19.08
C ARG A 722 -5.25 38.60 -17.94
N PRO A 723 -4.55 37.61 -17.35
CA PRO A 723 -5.13 36.78 -16.36
C PRO A 723 -5.41 37.51 -15.06
N ARG A 724 -6.52 37.18 -14.39
CA ARG A 724 -6.79 37.64 -13.02
C ARG A 724 -6.15 36.72 -11.99
N TYR A 725 -6.11 35.42 -12.27
CA TYR A 725 -5.54 34.38 -11.43
C TYR A 725 -4.49 33.59 -12.19
N ALA A 726 -3.46 33.19 -11.48
CA ALA A 726 -2.45 32.26 -11.98
C ALA A 726 -2.23 31.12 -10.98
N VAL A 727 -1.97 29.92 -11.48
CA VAL A 727 -1.58 28.79 -10.66
C VAL A 727 -0.26 28.21 -11.15
N ILE A 728 0.64 27.94 -10.21
CA ILE A 728 1.95 27.33 -10.46
C ILE A 728 1.98 25.97 -9.80
N SER A 729 2.09 24.90 -10.59
CA SER A 729 2.36 23.55 -10.11
C SER A 729 3.88 23.42 -9.92
N VAL A 730 4.33 23.23 -8.68
CA VAL A 730 5.76 23.25 -8.37
C VAL A 730 6.06 22.53 -7.05
N GLY A 731 7.19 21.84 -7.00
CA GLY A 731 7.66 21.16 -5.80
C GLY A 731 8.40 22.07 -4.82
N VAL A 732 8.20 21.84 -3.53
CA VAL A 732 8.94 22.56 -2.47
C VAL A 732 10.43 22.29 -2.62
N ARG A 733 11.24 23.38 -2.61
CA ARG A 733 12.71 23.31 -2.63
C ARG A 733 13.24 22.43 -3.77
N ASN A 734 12.58 22.50 -4.94
CA ASN A 734 13.01 21.75 -6.11
C ASN A 734 14.43 22.16 -6.56
N VAL A 735 15.12 21.22 -7.19
CA VAL A 735 16.52 21.42 -7.63
C VAL A 735 16.68 22.46 -8.73
N TYR A 736 15.58 22.78 -9.43
CA TYR A 736 15.56 23.74 -10.53
C TYR A 736 15.46 25.19 -10.04
N GLY A 737 15.07 25.39 -8.78
CA GLY A 737 14.84 26.70 -8.17
C GLY A 737 13.63 27.43 -8.76
N HIS A 738 12.60 26.66 -9.13
CA HIS A 738 11.31 27.19 -9.57
C HIS A 738 10.35 27.41 -8.37
N PRO A 739 9.38 28.35 -8.48
CA PRO A 739 9.27 29.38 -9.51
C PRO A 739 10.39 30.41 -9.38
N ARG A 740 10.87 30.91 -10.51
CA ARG A 740 11.88 31.97 -10.53
C ARG A 740 11.28 33.28 -10.06
N ARG A 741 12.04 34.03 -9.29
CA ARG A 741 11.61 35.34 -8.76
C ARG A 741 11.14 36.30 -9.85
N GLU A 742 11.82 36.30 -10.99
CA GLU A 742 11.46 37.09 -12.14
C GLU A 742 10.06 36.81 -12.71
N VAL A 743 9.58 35.55 -12.58
CA VAL A 743 8.22 35.15 -13.01
C VAL A 743 7.20 35.66 -12.00
N LEU A 744 7.48 35.50 -10.71
CA LEU A 744 6.61 35.97 -9.64
C LEU A 744 6.48 37.52 -9.71
N ASP A 745 7.60 38.23 -9.86
CA ASP A 745 7.60 39.67 -9.98
C ASP A 745 6.83 40.15 -11.22
N ARG A 746 6.90 39.40 -12.34
CA ARG A 746 6.09 39.72 -13.55
C ARG A 746 4.59 39.56 -13.33
N LEU A 747 4.17 38.47 -12.66
CA LEU A 747 2.76 38.23 -12.33
C LEU A 747 2.24 39.31 -11.38
N GLU A 748 3.01 39.64 -10.34
CA GLU A 748 2.64 40.67 -9.35
C GLU A 748 2.51 42.06 -10.01
N HIS A 749 3.48 42.45 -10.88
CA HIS A 749 3.42 43.73 -11.60
C HIS A 749 2.22 43.86 -12.55
N ASN A 750 1.69 42.73 -13.04
CA ASN A 750 0.46 42.69 -13.83
C ASN A 750 -0.79 42.55 -12.99
N GLY A 751 -0.71 42.61 -11.65
CA GLY A 751 -1.85 42.51 -10.74
C GLY A 751 -2.49 41.11 -10.70
N VAL A 752 -1.76 40.04 -11.03
CA VAL A 752 -2.25 38.67 -11.06
C VAL A 752 -2.15 38.06 -9.68
N THR A 753 -3.27 37.55 -9.15
CA THR A 753 -3.26 36.79 -7.91
C THR A 753 -2.73 35.38 -8.19
N THR A 754 -1.58 35.05 -7.60
CA THR A 754 -0.87 33.80 -7.87
C THR A 754 -1.02 32.80 -6.74
N TYR A 755 -1.35 31.55 -7.07
CA TYR A 755 -1.43 30.40 -6.18
C TYR A 755 -0.34 29.39 -6.53
N ARG A 756 0.16 28.65 -5.52
CA ARG A 756 1.28 27.71 -5.69
C ARG A 756 1.03 26.41 -4.96
N THR A 757 1.25 25.27 -5.64
CA THR A 757 1.06 23.96 -5.00
C THR A 757 2.06 23.66 -3.89
N ASP A 758 3.26 24.24 -3.93
CA ASP A 758 4.26 24.08 -2.87
C ASP A 758 3.91 24.85 -1.59
N GLU A 759 3.00 25.83 -1.64
CA GLU A 759 2.54 26.62 -0.50
C GLU A 759 1.14 26.19 -0.05
N GLU A 760 0.18 26.05 -0.98
CA GLU A 760 -1.23 25.78 -0.66
C GLU A 760 -1.68 24.31 -0.87
N GLY A 761 -0.87 23.47 -1.52
CA GLY A 761 -1.30 22.13 -1.89
C GLY A 761 -2.21 22.10 -3.12
N ALA A 762 -3.21 21.23 -3.14
CA ALA A 762 -4.19 21.20 -4.23
C ALA A 762 -5.04 22.47 -4.25
N ILE A 763 -5.17 23.07 -5.44
CA ILE A 763 -5.91 24.33 -5.64
C ILE A 763 -6.96 24.12 -6.72
N SER A 764 -8.22 24.36 -6.36
CA SER A 764 -9.35 24.28 -7.28
C SER A 764 -9.83 25.68 -7.67
N PHE A 765 -10.16 25.87 -8.93
CA PHE A 765 -10.82 27.07 -9.46
C PHE A 765 -12.14 26.66 -10.06
N TYR A 766 -13.20 27.38 -9.67
CA TYR A 766 -14.55 27.18 -10.16
C TYR A 766 -14.93 28.31 -11.10
N LEU A 767 -15.16 27.95 -12.37
CA LEU A 767 -15.56 28.85 -13.45
C LEU A 767 -17.05 28.69 -13.69
N ASP A 768 -17.85 29.69 -13.26
CA ASP A 768 -19.31 29.66 -13.33
C ASP A 768 -19.89 30.31 -14.60
N GLY A 769 -19.05 30.66 -15.54
CA GLY A 769 -19.40 31.38 -16.77
C GLY A 769 -19.44 32.91 -16.62
N LYS A 770 -19.28 33.45 -15.40
CA LYS A 770 -19.25 34.90 -15.11
C LYS A 770 -18.01 35.29 -14.30
N SER A 771 -17.61 34.42 -13.40
CA SER A 771 -16.50 34.64 -12.47
C SER A 771 -15.68 33.38 -12.26
N VAL A 772 -14.45 33.57 -11.78
CA VAL A 772 -13.56 32.49 -11.35
C VAL A 772 -13.38 32.59 -9.84
N THR A 773 -13.70 31.52 -9.12
CA THR A 773 -13.58 31.46 -7.65
C THR A 773 -12.52 30.44 -7.26
N PRO A 774 -11.39 30.88 -6.65
CA PRO A 774 -10.39 29.96 -6.13
C PRO A 774 -10.86 29.29 -4.84
N SER A 775 -10.42 28.07 -4.60
CA SER A 775 -10.63 27.30 -3.38
C SER A 775 -9.38 26.48 -3.09
N VAL A 776 -8.73 26.77 -1.99
CA VAL A 776 -7.59 26.00 -1.50
C VAL A 776 -8.12 24.86 -0.64
N ALA A 777 -7.60 23.66 -0.82
CA ALA A 777 -7.94 22.54 0.04
C ALA A 777 -7.47 22.87 1.46
N LEU A 778 -8.42 23.03 2.39
CA LEU A 778 -8.07 23.10 3.80
C LEU A 778 -7.47 21.76 4.20
N ILE A 779 -6.18 21.74 4.51
CA ILE A 779 -5.49 20.58 5.03
C ILE A 779 -6.04 20.35 6.44
N GLN A 780 -6.78 19.25 6.60
CA GLN A 780 -7.20 18.77 7.92
C GLN A 780 -6.05 18.08 8.63
#